data_67c5662af351cc90162f4f315097e475
#
_entry.id   67c5662af351cc90162f4f315097e475
#
_cell.length_a   1.000
_cell.length_b   1.000
_cell.length_c   1.000
_cell.angle_alpha   90.00
_cell.angle_beta   90.00
_cell.angle_gamma   90.00
#
_symmetry.space_group_name_H-M   'P 1'
#
loop_
_entity.id
_entity.type
_entity.pdbx_description
1 polymer ?
#
loop_
_entity_poly.entity_id
_entity_poly.type
_entity_poly.pdbx_seq_one_letter_code
_entity_poly.pdbx_strand_id
1 'polypeptide(L)'
;MQDLPMDRRRFLTAAALTAGAAALPGGLLAGEAAAAVPPQITLPDRGIYDTSPAASWTDGFLTGNGEYGAVLHGAAALEKVVFNYHRLVLPNGTRTVKPPVLAGRLDGVRDKALAGNYAGANSDFASGWSLRWTQTYHPAYELRLSTPGMTTVDTYGRTTDFRTGEVGSSWTDQYGTWSRRAFVSRADKVIVHELTPAPGRTFDTTLSVNTALDGVPAGVGFTTRATLSNGDGYLNLRGTYPAGQGAFGYEGVTRVVATGTGSSVTVNGATVVVGKATKVLLLTKLGRYESSTAWDSQPLHAQLATVGTDYTTLRAAHTAIHTELYDRSRLDLNVSDADRRLSVSELIARQNANRSVIDLALLERLYDSGRYLFISSSGVLPPRLTGIWTGSWSGAWADDFTTDANINLQVAGANILDTTDLMQGYADLVLGQLADWRTNAGNLYGARGFLAPSRTDGEYGHMLHFNNSFPGQCWTGGADWLLYPLLEYYQVTGDSTFYRTKLAPALMELALFYEDFLTRTDAGGKAVFVPSFSMENSPGNTGVCLSINATGDIMAGRHALQAAVEAANTLGVEQGSGQGVARWTALLAKLPDYRVNGDSALAEWSWPTLTDRYDHRHIQHLYGAWPLHEINPEEKPALVRPALKALEKRGDQNISAHGSLHRALAGARLKDGGKVYDNLKKIIGNNMVFKSLMTSHNPDLDIYNADAANALPGVLAEALIYSRPGVLEVLPALPDQLVKGSLTGVRARGRIRIHTFAWDLTARTATLSVTSAVDQTVTLISRRGLTSVTTSAAVTASPLGTHAREVSLVAGQRTDITVSLLTGWFRLVNGLSRQALAVAGGNTAAGAKIVQSPASSATSQQWQFLPNADGSFRLRARHSGRVLDSPGDGTEGSQLIQWQDVGSDNQWWRLVDAGGGSYRLVNVRNGTWCADVEGASTADGAHVIQWSVGTGTNQEWQIVAV
;
A
#
# COMPACT_ATOMS: atom_id res chain seq x y z
N MET A 1 15.69 19.75 1.72
CA MET A 1 15.12 20.17 3.02
C MET A 1 16.24 20.21 4.03
N GLN A 2 16.59 21.39 4.51
CA GLN A 2 17.42 21.51 5.71
C GLN A 2 16.51 21.17 6.89
N ASP A 3 16.98 20.22 7.70
CA ASP A 3 16.38 19.87 8.97
C ASP A 3 16.27 21.13 9.84
N LEU A 4 15.10 21.45 10.30
CA LEU A 4 14.97 22.30 11.46
C LEU A 4 15.55 21.50 12.63
N PRO A 5 16.49 22.06 13.42
CA PRO A 5 17.10 21.31 14.50
C PRO A 5 16.08 21.06 15.59
N MET A 6 15.61 19.82 15.72
CA MET A 6 15.03 19.37 16.97
C MET A 6 16.15 19.24 18.00
N ASP A 7 16.01 19.98 19.07
CA ASP A 7 16.97 20.04 20.18
C ASP A 7 17.11 18.65 20.84
N ARG A 8 18.21 17.96 20.54
CA ARG A 8 18.58 16.62 21.06
C ARG A 8 18.93 16.59 22.55
N ARG A 9 18.62 17.61 23.34
CA ARG A 9 19.13 17.75 24.73
C ARG A 9 18.12 17.55 25.85
N ARG A 10 16.97 16.89 25.64
CA ARG A 10 16.03 16.68 26.77
C ARG A 10 15.53 15.23 27.02
N PHE A 11 16.27 14.21 26.58
CA PHE A 11 15.93 12.83 26.95
C PHE A 11 17.18 11.98 27.27
N LEU A 12 18.00 12.43 28.24
CA LEU A 12 19.01 11.58 28.89
C LEU A 12 19.16 11.99 30.34
N THR A 13 18.27 11.55 31.20
CA THR A 13 18.49 11.37 32.62
C THR A 13 17.46 10.37 33.16
N ALA A 14 17.86 9.13 33.34
CA ALA A 14 17.63 8.24 34.45
C ALA A 14 17.81 6.77 34.08
N ALA A 15 18.76 6.22 34.81
CA ALA A 15 18.93 4.82 35.19
C ALA A 15 20.09 4.07 34.56
N ALA A 16 21.28 4.41 35.03
CA ALA A 16 22.36 3.42 35.15
C ALA A 16 22.11 2.57 36.39
N LEU A 17 21.92 1.28 36.19
CA LEU A 17 22.13 0.26 37.27
C LEU A 17 22.92 -0.89 36.65
N THR A 18 24.14 -0.98 37.13
CA THR A 18 25.13 -2.03 36.90
C THR A 18 24.64 -3.41 37.35
N ALA A 19 24.78 -4.41 36.49
CA ALA A 19 24.90 -5.81 36.94
C ALA A 19 26.00 -6.50 36.07
N GLY A 20 26.93 -7.08 36.79
CA GLY A 20 28.16 -7.65 36.26
C GLY A 20 27.95 -8.94 35.46
N ALA A 21 28.80 -9.10 34.46
CA ALA A 21 28.91 -10.30 33.67
C ALA A 21 29.62 -11.41 34.46
N ALA A 22 28.97 -12.58 34.55
CA ALA A 22 29.62 -13.86 34.82
C ALA A 22 29.40 -14.77 33.61
N ALA A 23 30.47 -15.09 32.90
CA ALA A 23 30.49 -16.03 31.81
C ALA A 23 30.35 -17.48 32.32
N LEU A 24 29.46 -18.27 31.73
CA LEU A 24 29.47 -19.74 31.80
C LEU A 24 29.14 -20.32 30.40
N PRO A 25 29.65 -21.52 30.09
CA PRO A 25 29.79 -21.98 28.72
C PRO A 25 28.60 -22.76 28.19
N GLY A 26 28.43 -22.69 26.87
CA GLY A 26 27.79 -23.66 25.97
C GLY A 26 26.64 -24.51 26.52
N GLY A 27 25.38 -24.03 26.28
CA GLY A 27 24.19 -24.86 26.37
C GLY A 27 23.33 -24.61 25.16
N LEU A 28 22.93 -25.70 24.49
CA LEU A 28 21.96 -25.71 23.39
C LEU A 28 20.77 -24.79 23.68
N LEU A 29 20.50 -23.85 22.78
CA LEU A 29 19.28 -23.06 22.83
C LEU A 29 18.08 -24.01 22.67
N ALA A 30 17.52 -24.44 23.78
CA ALA A 30 16.14 -24.90 23.83
C ALA A 30 15.27 -23.68 23.43
N GLY A 31 14.53 -23.78 22.36
CA GLY A 31 13.55 -22.75 21.99
C GLY A 31 12.67 -22.47 23.20
N GLU A 32 12.59 -21.19 23.60
CA GLU A 32 11.63 -20.77 24.63
C GLU A 32 10.24 -21.23 24.17
N ALA A 33 9.59 -22.06 24.99
CA ALA A 33 8.21 -22.44 24.72
C ALA A 33 7.37 -21.16 24.72
N ALA A 34 6.58 -20.96 23.65
CA ALA A 34 5.67 -19.84 23.57
C ALA A 34 4.87 -19.70 24.86
N ALA A 35 4.71 -18.49 25.38
CA ALA A 35 3.96 -18.25 26.61
C ALA A 35 2.53 -18.79 26.46
N ALA A 36 2.03 -19.52 27.43
CA ALA A 36 0.69 -20.08 27.37
C ALA A 36 -0.34 -18.94 27.30
N VAL A 37 -1.30 -19.04 26.36
CA VAL A 37 -2.42 -18.09 26.26
C VAL A 37 -3.16 -18.07 27.60
N PRO A 38 -3.39 -16.88 28.20
CA PRO A 38 -4.13 -16.78 29.46
C PRO A 38 -5.51 -17.45 29.34
N PRO A 39 -5.92 -18.30 30.29
CA PRO A 39 -7.12 -19.14 30.15
C PRO A 39 -8.44 -18.35 29.94
N GLN A 40 -8.48 -17.08 30.37
CA GLN A 40 -9.64 -16.21 30.20
C GLN A 40 -9.71 -15.57 28.79
N ILE A 41 -8.67 -15.74 27.96
CA ILE A 41 -8.60 -15.17 26.62
C ILE A 41 -9.11 -16.18 25.61
N THR A 42 -10.14 -15.80 24.86
CA THR A 42 -10.50 -16.49 23.63
C THR A 42 -9.74 -15.84 22.46
N LEU A 43 -8.84 -16.60 21.86
CA LEU A 43 -8.10 -16.11 20.71
C LEU A 43 -9.05 -15.88 19.54
N PRO A 44 -9.02 -14.71 18.90
CA PRO A 44 -9.75 -14.50 17.66
C PRO A 44 -9.17 -15.37 16.53
N ASP A 45 -10.03 -15.86 15.63
CA ASP A 45 -9.58 -16.58 14.43
C ASP A 45 -8.66 -15.69 13.56
N ARG A 46 -9.04 -14.41 13.44
CA ARG A 46 -8.23 -13.36 12.82
C ARG A 46 -8.16 -12.18 13.77
N GLY A 47 -6.99 -11.88 14.26
CA GLY A 47 -6.84 -10.82 15.25
C GLY A 47 -5.48 -10.85 15.93
N ILE A 48 -5.36 -10.07 16.98
CA ILE A 48 -4.18 -10.02 17.85
C ILE A 48 -4.56 -10.19 19.31
N TYR A 49 -3.60 -10.64 20.10
CA TYR A 49 -3.65 -10.54 21.55
C TYR A 49 -2.28 -10.14 22.11
N ASP A 50 -2.29 -9.60 23.34
CA ASP A 50 -1.10 -9.35 24.14
C ASP A 50 -1.39 -9.61 25.62
N THR A 51 -0.37 -9.92 26.39
CA THR A 51 -0.47 -10.25 27.81
C THR A 51 -0.10 -9.08 28.73
N SER A 52 0.03 -7.88 28.15
CA SER A 52 0.30 -6.64 28.89
C SER A 52 -0.58 -5.50 28.39
N PRO A 53 -1.02 -4.57 29.27
CA PRO A 53 -1.68 -3.34 28.84
C PRO A 53 -0.74 -2.44 28.03
N ALA A 54 -1.31 -1.52 27.26
CA ALA A 54 -0.52 -0.54 26.54
C ALA A 54 0.14 0.48 27.47
N ALA A 55 1.44 0.70 27.30
CA ALA A 55 2.17 1.72 28.04
C ALA A 55 1.90 3.13 27.47
N SER A 56 1.71 3.22 26.15
CA SER A 56 1.42 4.47 25.45
C SER A 56 0.19 4.29 24.54
N TRP A 57 -0.36 5.37 24.03
CA TRP A 57 -1.47 5.31 23.10
C TRP A 57 -1.06 4.61 21.77
N THR A 58 0.21 4.70 21.35
CA THR A 58 0.72 4.07 20.13
C THR A 58 0.66 2.53 20.17
N ASP A 59 0.70 1.94 21.36
CA ASP A 59 0.53 0.51 21.61
C ASP A 59 -0.91 0.12 21.96
N GLY A 60 -1.81 1.10 22.08
CA GLY A 60 -3.23 0.88 22.35
C GLY A 60 -3.88 0.04 21.24
N PHE A 61 -4.82 -0.82 21.62
CA PHE A 61 -5.59 -1.56 20.63
C PHE A 61 -6.69 -0.69 20.04
N LEU A 62 -6.93 -0.84 18.75
CA LEU A 62 -7.65 0.10 17.91
C LEU A 62 -9.00 -0.45 17.50
N THR A 63 -10.04 0.39 17.50
CA THR A 63 -11.32 0.12 16.85
C THR A 63 -11.84 1.38 16.16
N GLY A 64 -12.63 1.22 15.08
CA GLY A 64 -13.14 2.34 14.31
C GLY A 64 -14.20 1.94 13.29
N ASN A 65 -14.96 2.92 12.81
CA ASN A 65 -15.99 2.73 11.80
C ASN A 65 -15.84 3.66 10.57
N GLY A 66 -14.66 4.32 10.45
CA GLY A 66 -14.41 5.32 9.40
C GLY A 66 -15.02 6.70 9.67
N GLU A 67 -15.71 6.89 10.79
CA GLU A 67 -16.17 8.19 11.29
C GLU A 67 -15.57 8.48 12.66
N TYR A 68 -15.70 7.53 13.59
CA TYR A 68 -15.10 7.58 14.93
C TYR A 68 -14.03 6.51 15.07
N GLY A 69 -13.04 6.80 15.90
CA GLY A 69 -12.00 5.87 16.33
C GLY A 69 -11.88 5.85 17.85
N ALA A 70 -11.44 4.73 18.39
CA ALA A 70 -11.06 4.62 19.79
C ALA A 70 -9.75 3.85 19.93
N VAL A 71 -8.89 4.33 20.83
CA VAL A 71 -7.62 3.71 21.23
C VAL A 71 -7.74 3.27 22.67
N LEU A 72 -7.67 1.96 22.93
CA LEU A 72 -7.85 1.38 24.27
C LEU A 72 -6.50 0.89 24.83
N HIS A 73 -6.16 1.36 26.03
CA HIS A 73 -4.93 0.92 26.71
C HIS A 73 -5.07 -0.44 27.37
N GLY A 74 -6.25 -0.77 27.89
CA GLY A 74 -6.57 -2.07 28.49
C GLY A 74 -6.16 -2.23 29.97
N ALA A 75 -5.69 -1.20 30.67
CA ALA A 75 -5.20 -1.32 32.03
C ALA A 75 -6.34 -1.60 33.05
N ALA A 76 -6.18 -2.60 33.92
CA ALA A 76 -7.22 -3.05 34.83
C ALA A 76 -7.68 -1.97 35.83
N ALA A 77 -6.76 -1.31 36.53
CA ALA A 77 -7.06 -0.32 37.57
C ALA A 77 -7.43 1.06 37.02
N LEU A 78 -6.75 1.50 35.97
CA LEU A 78 -6.99 2.79 35.31
C LEU A 78 -7.01 2.60 33.78
N GLU A 79 -8.19 2.34 33.26
CA GLU A 79 -8.36 2.32 31.80
C GLU A 79 -8.30 3.73 31.22
N LYS A 80 -7.66 3.83 30.06
CA LYS A 80 -7.59 5.04 29.25
C LYS A 80 -8.10 4.74 27.86
N VAL A 81 -9.03 5.53 27.39
CA VAL A 81 -9.58 5.41 26.03
C VAL A 81 -9.48 6.77 25.34
N VAL A 82 -8.69 6.85 24.29
CA VAL A 82 -8.59 8.06 23.47
C VAL A 82 -9.64 8.00 22.37
N PHE A 83 -10.49 9.01 22.29
CA PHE A 83 -11.53 9.11 21.27
C PHE A 83 -11.08 10.00 20.13
N ASN A 84 -11.40 9.58 18.92
CA ASN A 84 -11.09 10.28 17.67
C ASN A 84 -12.35 10.45 16.82
N TYR A 85 -12.39 11.53 16.06
CA TYR A 85 -13.42 11.78 15.08
C TYR A 85 -12.76 12.32 13.80
N HIS A 86 -13.05 11.75 12.65
CA HIS A 86 -12.34 12.01 11.39
C HIS A 86 -12.36 13.50 10.96
N ARG A 87 -13.32 14.27 11.47
CA ARG A 87 -13.47 15.71 11.17
C ARG A 87 -12.82 16.65 12.18
N LEU A 88 -12.11 16.14 13.20
CA LEU A 88 -11.44 16.98 14.19
C LEU A 88 -10.10 17.48 13.67
N VAL A 89 -10.16 18.53 12.86
CA VAL A 89 -9.00 19.27 12.40
C VAL A 89 -9.02 20.65 13.04
N LEU A 90 -7.88 21.12 13.54
CA LEU A 90 -7.76 22.48 14.07
C LEU A 90 -8.08 23.48 12.95
N PRO A 91 -8.99 24.44 13.13
CA PRO A 91 -9.35 25.38 12.07
C PRO A 91 -8.17 26.29 11.68
N ASN A 92 -8.03 26.61 10.40
CA ASN A 92 -6.88 27.33 9.86
C ASN A 92 -7.15 28.80 9.47
N GLY A 93 -8.20 29.37 10.05
CA GLY A 93 -8.45 30.76 9.88
C GLY A 93 -9.52 31.15 8.87
N THR A 94 -9.78 30.44 7.89
CA THR A 94 -10.97 30.55 7.01
C THR A 94 -10.67 30.09 5.59
N ARG A 95 -11.70 29.70 4.82
CA ARG A 95 -11.64 29.47 3.36
C ARG A 95 -11.27 30.71 2.54
N THR A 96 -10.98 31.85 3.17
CA THR A 96 -10.57 33.08 2.48
C THR A 96 -9.11 33.05 2.05
N VAL A 97 -8.27 32.23 2.69
CA VAL A 97 -6.88 32.08 2.30
C VAL A 97 -6.81 31.24 1.01
N LYS A 98 -6.35 31.90 -0.06
CA LYS A 98 -6.19 31.30 -1.40
C LYS A 98 -4.73 31.39 -1.84
N PRO A 99 -4.30 30.56 -2.81
CA PRO A 99 -2.99 30.71 -3.40
C PRO A 99 -2.85 32.11 -4.05
N PRO A 100 -1.63 32.68 -4.04
CA PRO A 100 -1.38 33.99 -4.64
C PRO A 100 -1.60 33.93 -6.15
N VAL A 101 -1.91 35.10 -6.76
CA VAL A 101 -2.02 35.21 -8.20
C VAL A 101 -0.63 35.37 -8.81
N LEU A 102 -0.09 34.29 -9.40
CA LEU A 102 1.26 34.22 -9.97
C LEU A 102 1.27 34.04 -11.49
N ALA A 103 0.11 33.86 -12.11
CA ALA A 103 -0.03 33.60 -13.54
C ALA A 103 0.74 34.59 -14.43
N GLY A 104 0.71 35.88 -14.09
CA GLY A 104 1.42 36.94 -14.83
C GLY A 104 2.96 36.83 -14.79
N ARG A 105 3.53 35.98 -13.93
CA ARG A 105 5.00 35.75 -13.83
C ARG A 105 5.44 34.54 -14.65
N LEU A 106 4.51 33.69 -15.06
CA LEU A 106 4.79 32.35 -15.56
C LEU A 106 5.68 32.34 -16.79
N ASP A 107 5.49 33.25 -17.73
CA ASP A 107 6.34 33.32 -18.95
C ASP A 107 7.79 33.66 -18.60
N GLY A 108 8.02 34.60 -17.69
CA GLY A 108 9.36 34.92 -17.21
C GLY A 108 10.01 33.76 -16.44
N VAL A 109 9.23 33.00 -15.67
CA VAL A 109 9.69 31.77 -14.98
C VAL A 109 10.12 30.70 -16.01
N ARG A 110 9.30 30.48 -17.04
CA ARG A 110 9.58 29.55 -18.14
C ARG A 110 10.85 29.92 -18.89
N ASP A 111 10.98 31.20 -19.28
CA ASP A 111 12.14 31.68 -20.03
C ASP A 111 13.44 31.57 -19.22
N LYS A 112 13.42 31.89 -17.92
CA LYS A 112 14.56 31.70 -17.03
C LYS A 112 14.94 30.23 -16.91
N ALA A 113 13.96 29.34 -16.69
CA ALA A 113 14.24 27.92 -16.57
C ALA A 113 14.83 27.34 -17.85
N LEU A 114 14.25 27.68 -19.02
CA LEU A 114 14.75 27.26 -20.34
C LEU A 114 16.15 27.78 -20.63
N ALA A 115 16.51 28.95 -20.11
CA ALA A 115 17.86 29.51 -20.18
C ALA A 115 18.84 28.90 -19.15
N GLY A 116 18.42 27.92 -18.36
CA GLY A 116 19.24 27.25 -17.35
C GLY A 116 19.33 27.99 -16.00
N ASN A 117 18.64 29.12 -15.84
CA ASN A 117 18.58 29.87 -14.58
C ASN A 117 17.44 29.32 -13.67
N TYR A 118 17.60 28.09 -13.21
CA TYR A 118 16.60 27.41 -12.37
C TYR A 118 16.36 28.11 -11.03
N ALA A 119 17.43 28.62 -10.40
CA ALA A 119 17.33 29.33 -9.12
C ALA A 119 16.53 30.63 -9.26
N GLY A 120 16.77 31.40 -10.33
CA GLY A 120 16.00 32.62 -10.60
C GLY A 120 14.53 32.32 -10.94
N ALA A 121 14.27 31.28 -11.73
CA ALA A 121 12.91 30.83 -12.04
C ALA A 121 12.14 30.43 -10.78
N ASN A 122 12.78 29.65 -9.91
CA ASN A 122 12.19 29.16 -8.66
C ASN A 122 11.90 30.31 -7.69
N SER A 123 12.83 31.24 -7.55
CA SER A 123 12.64 32.44 -6.72
C SER A 123 11.49 33.29 -7.20
N ASP A 124 11.39 33.55 -8.50
CA ASP A 124 10.30 34.37 -9.04
C ASP A 124 8.94 33.71 -8.85
N PHE A 125 8.85 32.40 -9.02
CA PHE A 125 7.56 31.68 -8.95
C PHE A 125 7.07 31.46 -7.50
N ALA A 126 7.91 31.66 -6.50
CA ALA A 126 7.52 31.62 -5.10
C ALA A 126 7.60 32.98 -4.40
N SER A 127 8.03 34.06 -5.13
CA SER A 127 8.25 35.38 -4.54
C SER A 127 7.00 36.00 -3.92
N GLY A 128 7.13 36.45 -2.68
CA GLY A 128 6.06 37.07 -1.92
C GLY A 128 5.10 36.07 -1.26
N TRP A 129 5.40 34.77 -1.29
CA TRP A 129 4.63 33.74 -0.62
C TRP A 129 5.47 33.00 0.43
N SER A 130 4.85 32.75 1.58
CA SER A 130 5.42 31.89 2.63
C SER A 130 4.62 30.61 2.73
N LEU A 131 5.33 29.49 2.78
CA LEU A 131 4.72 28.17 2.93
C LEU A 131 3.75 28.14 4.12
N ARG A 132 2.55 27.62 3.87
CA ARG A 132 1.57 27.36 4.92
C ARG A 132 1.37 25.87 5.08
N TRP A 133 1.46 25.41 6.32
CA TRP A 133 1.14 24.04 6.67
C TRP A 133 -0.37 23.81 6.71
N THR A 134 -0.78 22.59 6.44
CA THR A 134 -2.08 22.04 6.81
C THR A 134 -2.29 22.14 8.31
N GLN A 135 -3.52 22.09 8.75
CA GLN A 135 -3.84 22.16 10.17
C GLN A 135 -3.88 20.75 10.77
N THR A 136 -3.54 20.68 12.06
CA THR A 136 -3.38 19.42 12.76
C THR A 136 -4.72 18.69 12.93
N TYR A 137 -4.77 17.44 12.53
CA TYR A 137 -5.75 16.48 13.02
C TYR A 137 -5.46 16.14 14.48
N HIS A 138 -6.50 16.04 15.32
CA HIS A 138 -6.29 15.89 16.76
C HIS A 138 -7.31 14.95 17.42
N PRO A 139 -6.97 14.35 18.59
CA PRO A 139 -7.89 13.55 19.38
C PRO A 139 -8.98 14.44 19.99
N ALA A 140 -10.15 13.86 20.28
CA ALA A 140 -11.19 14.56 21.00
C ALA A 140 -10.79 14.73 22.49
N TYR A 141 -10.58 13.63 23.18
CA TYR A 141 -10.16 13.57 24.59
C TYR A 141 -9.80 12.15 25.01
N GLU A 142 -9.21 11.99 26.18
CA GLU A 142 -8.99 10.71 26.84
C GLU A 142 -10.04 10.53 27.95
N LEU A 143 -10.87 9.49 27.83
CA LEU A 143 -11.72 9.01 28.90
C LEU A 143 -10.90 8.17 29.87
N ARG A 144 -10.99 8.44 31.15
CA ARG A 144 -10.37 7.65 32.22
C ARG A 144 -11.43 6.94 33.05
N LEU A 145 -11.24 5.63 33.24
CA LEU A 145 -12.05 4.80 34.12
C LEU A 145 -11.17 4.30 35.25
N SER A 146 -11.35 4.88 36.42
CA SER A 146 -10.65 4.47 37.66
C SER A 146 -11.50 3.48 38.44
N THR A 147 -10.94 2.28 38.69
CA THR A 147 -11.59 1.21 39.45
C THR A 147 -10.84 1.02 40.77
N PRO A 148 -11.26 1.68 41.85
CA PRO A 148 -10.61 1.59 43.12
C PRO A 148 -10.59 0.15 43.64
N GLY A 149 -9.51 -0.25 44.31
CA GLY A 149 -9.36 -1.60 44.90
C GLY A 149 -8.91 -2.68 43.93
N MET A 150 -8.73 -2.38 42.63
CA MET A 150 -8.14 -3.30 41.67
C MET A 150 -6.60 -3.27 41.81
N THR A 151 -6.06 -3.92 42.83
CA THR A 151 -4.61 -3.85 43.21
C THR A 151 -3.83 -5.08 42.80
N THR A 152 -4.50 -6.21 42.59
CA THR A 152 -3.87 -7.48 42.17
C THR A 152 -4.48 -7.97 40.87
N VAL A 153 -3.64 -8.39 39.96
CA VAL A 153 -4.01 -9.01 38.68
C VAL A 153 -3.17 -10.27 38.56
N ASP A 154 -3.82 -11.44 38.61
CA ASP A 154 -3.13 -12.75 38.56
C ASP A 154 -2.80 -13.13 37.12
N THR A 155 -3.76 -12.96 36.20
CA THR A 155 -3.56 -13.15 34.78
C THR A 155 -4.18 -11.98 33.99
N TYR A 156 -3.60 -11.63 32.86
CA TYR A 156 -4.06 -10.52 32.05
C TYR A 156 -3.94 -10.86 30.57
N GLY A 157 -4.87 -10.34 29.78
CA GLY A 157 -4.78 -10.33 28.32
C GLY A 157 -5.72 -9.31 27.70
N ARG A 158 -5.33 -8.84 26.53
CA ARG A 158 -6.15 -7.99 25.65
C ARG A 158 -6.16 -8.54 24.25
N THR A 159 -7.23 -8.30 23.52
CA THR A 159 -7.47 -8.81 22.17
C THR A 159 -8.02 -7.72 21.26
N THR A 160 -7.74 -7.83 19.95
CA THR A 160 -8.53 -7.23 18.89
C THR A 160 -8.96 -8.33 17.95
N ASP A 161 -10.25 -8.51 17.77
CA ASP A 161 -10.82 -9.38 16.74
C ASP A 161 -11.05 -8.54 15.49
N PHE A 162 -10.25 -8.77 14.45
CA PHE A 162 -10.31 -8.02 13.20
C PHE A 162 -11.61 -8.28 12.43
N ARG A 163 -12.18 -9.46 12.60
CA ARG A 163 -13.39 -9.86 11.92
C ARG A 163 -14.64 -9.19 12.49
N THR A 164 -14.65 -8.91 13.77
CA THR A 164 -15.78 -8.27 14.44
C THR A 164 -15.54 -6.81 14.81
N GLY A 165 -14.30 -6.33 14.72
CA GLY A 165 -13.92 -4.98 15.16
C GLY A 165 -13.96 -4.78 16.67
N GLU A 166 -14.14 -5.85 17.46
CA GLU A 166 -14.20 -5.80 18.92
C GLU A 166 -12.80 -5.80 19.51
N VAL A 167 -12.55 -4.88 20.45
CA VAL A 167 -11.37 -4.84 21.33
C VAL A 167 -11.80 -5.27 22.71
N GLY A 168 -11.06 -6.23 23.29
CA GLY A 168 -11.30 -6.72 24.62
C GLY A 168 -10.08 -6.61 25.55
N SER A 169 -10.31 -6.48 26.85
CA SER A 169 -9.32 -6.74 27.88
C SER A 169 -9.96 -7.58 28.99
N SER A 170 -9.20 -8.54 29.51
CA SER A 170 -9.69 -9.46 30.54
C SER A 170 -8.57 -9.80 31.50
N TRP A 171 -8.90 -9.84 32.76
CA TRP A 171 -7.94 -10.20 33.82
C TRP A 171 -8.63 -11.02 34.91
N THR A 172 -7.85 -11.75 35.67
CA THR A 172 -8.32 -12.50 36.84
C THR A 172 -7.70 -11.94 38.10
N ASP A 173 -8.45 -12.09 39.21
CA ASP A 173 -8.00 -11.92 40.57
C ASP A 173 -8.59 -13.03 41.40
N GLN A 174 -8.44 -12.95 42.72
CA GLN A 174 -9.02 -13.92 43.70
C GLN A 174 -10.54 -14.12 43.59
N TYR A 175 -11.26 -13.24 42.92
CA TYR A 175 -12.73 -13.28 42.77
C TYR A 175 -13.18 -13.84 41.39
N GLY A 176 -12.26 -14.00 40.45
CA GLY A 176 -12.56 -14.54 39.12
C GLY A 176 -12.21 -13.58 38.01
N THR A 177 -12.89 -13.72 36.88
CA THR A 177 -12.59 -13.01 35.65
C THR A 177 -13.38 -11.70 35.51
N TRP A 178 -12.67 -10.61 35.33
CA TRP A 178 -13.17 -9.27 34.95
C TRP A 178 -12.93 -9.03 33.49
N SER A 179 -13.80 -8.28 32.84
CA SER A 179 -13.62 -7.96 31.41
C SER A 179 -14.16 -6.59 31.04
N ARG A 180 -13.57 -6.04 29.97
CA ARG A 180 -14.04 -4.88 29.22
C ARG A 180 -14.04 -5.23 27.75
N ARG A 181 -15.05 -4.77 27.02
CA ARG A 181 -15.18 -4.95 25.57
C ARG A 181 -15.66 -3.67 24.94
N ALA A 182 -15.10 -3.33 23.78
CA ALA A 182 -15.48 -2.13 23.06
C ALA A 182 -15.43 -2.33 21.54
N PHE A 183 -16.25 -1.60 20.84
CA PHE A 183 -16.22 -1.46 19.39
C PHE A 183 -16.82 -0.12 18.98
N VAL A 184 -16.55 0.32 17.75
CA VAL A 184 -17.20 1.50 17.17
C VAL A 184 -18.25 1.02 16.17
N SER A 185 -19.53 1.22 16.50
CA SER A 185 -20.65 0.71 15.69
C SER A 185 -20.74 1.37 14.32
N ARG A 186 -20.75 0.56 13.27
CA ARG A 186 -21.06 1.02 11.91
C ARG A 186 -22.54 1.27 11.70
N ALA A 187 -23.39 0.49 12.38
CA ALA A 187 -24.83 0.59 12.27
C ALA A 187 -25.36 1.83 13.01
N ASP A 188 -24.95 2.00 14.28
CA ASP A 188 -25.52 3.01 15.18
C ASP A 188 -24.70 4.29 15.21
N LYS A 189 -23.49 4.30 14.61
CA LYS A 189 -22.53 5.43 14.63
C LYS A 189 -22.28 5.92 16.04
N VAL A 190 -21.87 5.02 16.92
CA VAL A 190 -21.58 5.25 18.34
C VAL A 190 -20.40 4.40 18.78
N ILE A 191 -19.58 4.93 19.68
CA ILE A 191 -18.54 4.15 20.36
C ILE A 191 -19.20 3.45 21.55
N VAL A 192 -19.07 2.13 21.61
CA VAL A 192 -19.71 1.26 22.63
C VAL A 192 -18.62 0.62 23.47
N HIS A 193 -18.74 0.72 24.81
CA HIS A 193 -17.78 0.11 25.74
C HIS A 193 -18.55 -0.49 26.92
N GLU A 194 -18.41 -1.80 27.14
CA GLU A 194 -19.05 -2.55 28.24
C GLU A 194 -18.02 -3.04 29.24
N LEU A 195 -18.34 -2.91 30.53
CA LEU A 195 -17.58 -3.45 31.66
C LEU A 195 -18.40 -4.53 32.37
N THR A 196 -17.82 -5.70 32.58
CA THR A 196 -18.44 -6.83 33.26
C THR A 196 -17.54 -7.29 34.44
N PRO A 197 -18.04 -7.25 35.67
CA PRO A 197 -17.27 -7.70 36.88
C PRO A 197 -17.13 -9.21 36.91
N ALA A 198 -16.28 -9.70 37.80
CA ALA A 198 -16.21 -11.12 38.15
C ALA A 198 -17.55 -11.65 38.68
N PRO A 199 -17.89 -12.92 38.46
CA PRO A 199 -19.15 -13.51 38.89
C PRO A 199 -19.46 -13.25 40.38
N GLY A 200 -20.64 -12.72 40.66
CA GLY A 200 -21.07 -12.37 42.02
C GLY A 200 -20.46 -11.09 42.60
N ARG A 201 -19.68 -10.35 41.80
CA ARG A 201 -19.07 -9.07 42.17
C ARG A 201 -19.74 -7.91 41.46
N THR A 202 -19.39 -6.68 41.85
CA THR A 202 -19.87 -5.44 41.22
C THR A 202 -18.71 -4.53 40.91
N PHE A 203 -18.88 -3.67 39.90
CA PHE A 203 -17.98 -2.56 39.63
C PHE A 203 -18.36 -1.34 40.49
N ASP A 204 -17.31 -0.77 41.11
CA ASP A 204 -17.30 0.59 41.60
C ASP A 204 -16.26 1.34 40.73
N THR A 205 -16.68 2.31 39.94
CA THR A 205 -15.77 3.01 39.01
C THR A 205 -16.11 4.49 38.86
N THR A 206 -15.08 5.31 38.76
CA THR A 206 -15.21 6.76 38.51
C THR A 206 -14.75 7.08 37.10
N LEU A 207 -15.59 7.76 36.34
CA LEU A 207 -15.32 8.20 34.99
C LEU A 207 -14.99 9.69 35.00
N SER A 208 -13.88 10.05 34.31
CA SER A 208 -13.42 11.41 34.16
C SER A 208 -12.85 11.65 32.76
N VAL A 209 -12.79 12.91 32.36
CA VAL A 209 -12.17 13.36 31.11
C VAL A 209 -10.78 13.92 31.42
N ASN A 210 -9.80 13.49 30.65
CA ASN A 210 -8.48 14.10 30.60
C ASN A 210 -8.31 14.88 29.29
N THR A 211 -8.02 16.17 29.41
CA THR A 211 -7.76 17.09 28.29
C THR A 211 -6.29 17.46 28.15
N ALA A 212 -5.45 17.08 29.12
CA ALA A 212 -4.01 17.34 29.10
C ALA A 212 -3.31 16.30 28.19
N LEU A 213 -3.66 16.33 26.92
CA LEU A 213 -3.00 15.53 25.87
C LEU A 213 -1.80 16.29 25.32
N ASP A 214 -0.87 15.55 24.73
CA ASP A 214 0.34 16.14 24.19
C ASP A 214 0.03 17.09 23.02
N GLY A 215 0.74 18.22 22.96
CA GLY A 215 0.72 19.16 21.87
C GLY A 215 -0.53 20.06 21.76
N VAL A 216 -1.38 20.14 22.78
CA VAL A 216 -2.55 21.05 22.76
C VAL A 216 -2.11 22.48 22.49
N PRO A 217 -2.58 23.13 21.38
CA PRO A 217 -2.18 24.49 21.05
C PRO A 217 -2.68 25.52 22.05
N ALA A 218 -1.94 26.60 22.23
CA ALA A 218 -2.39 27.75 23.02
C ALA A 218 -3.67 28.33 22.43
N GLY A 219 -4.60 28.72 23.32
CA GLY A 219 -5.90 29.28 22.94
C GLY A 219 -7.02 28.27 22.70
N VAL A 220 -6.74 26.97 22.71
CA VAL A 220 -7.76 25.92 22.82
C VAL A 220 -8.24 25.84 24.26
N GLY A 221 -9.55 26.04 24.47
CA GLY A 221 -10.17 25.96 25.79
C GLY A 221 -10.95 24.66 25.97
N PHE A 222 -11.00 24.14 27.21
CA PHE A 222 -11.80 22.98 27.55
C PHE A 222 -12.75 23.24 28.70
N THR A 223 -13.93 22.65 28.59
CA THR A 223 -14.93 22.64 29.67
C THR A 223 -15.46 21.23 29.80
N THR A 224 -15.41 20.67 31.02
CA THR A 224 -15.96 19.35 31.32
C THR A 224 -17.18 19.53 32.26
N ARG A 225 -18.18 18.69 32.05
CA ARG A 225 -19.41 18.68 32.85
C ARG A 225 -19.95 17.27 32.96
N ALA A 226 -20.40 16.91 34.17
CA ALA A 226 -21.16 15.70 34.39
C ALA A 226 -22.61 16.05 34.80
N THR A 227 -23.60 15.30 34.30
CA THR A 227 -25.00 15.47 34.59
C THR A 227 -25.71 14.13 34.72
N LEU A 228 -26.90 14.14 35.34
CA LEU A 228 -27.79 12.98 35.40
C LEU A 228 -29.05 13.27 34.57
N SER A 229 -29.52 12.24 33.85
CA SER A 229 -30.82 12.27 33.20
C SER A 229 -31.41 10.87 33.17
N ASN A 230 -32.63 10.72 33.65
CA ASN A 230 -33.38 9.45 33.66
C ASN A 230 -32.61 8.27 34.31
N GLY A 231 -31.81 8.56 35.33
CA GLY A 231 -30.99 7.54 36.05
C GLY A 231 -29.62 7.28 35.39
N ASP A 232 -29.36 7.76 34.18
CA ASP A 232 -28.07 7.62 33.51
C ASP A 232 -27.17 8.83 33.76
N GLY A 233 -25.87 8.60 33.81
CA GLY A 233 -24.87 9.67 33.83
C GLY A 233 -24.49 10.13 32.43
N TYR A 234 -24.21 11.41 32.30
CA TYR A 234 -23.68 11.99 31.08
C TYR A 234 -22.40 12.77 31.38
N LEU A 235 -21.31 12.39 30.74
CA LEU A 235 -20.02 13.07 30.81
C LEU A 235 -19.78 13.84 29.53
N ASN A 236 -19.64 15.16 29.61
CA ASN A 236 -19.47 16.04 28.48
C ASN A 236 -18.08 16.67 28.52
N LEU A 237 -17.43 16.71 27.36
CA LEU A 237 -16.33 17.61 27.06
C LEU A 237 -16.76 18.61 26.00
N ARG A 238 -16.46 19.88 26.18
CA ARG A 238 -16.42 20.92 25.14
C ARG A 238 -15.00 21.39 24.91
N GLY A 239 -14.54 21.31 23.67
CA GLY A 239 -13.32 21.93 23.21
C GLY A 239 -13.66 23.18 22.39
N THR A 240 -13.13 24.34 22.76
CA THR A 240 -13.32 25.60 22.03
C THR A 240 -12.04 25.93 21.28
N TYR A 241 -12.15 26.15 19.99
CA TYR A 241 -11.02 26.58 19.17
C TYR A 241 -10.76 28.09 19.32
N PRO A 242 -9.56 28.57 19.01
CA PRO A 242 -9.25 29.99 18.98
C PRO A 242 -10.22 30.76 18.08
N ALA A 243 -10.69 31.93 18.54
CA ALA A 243 -11.67 32.72 17.83
C ALA A 243 -11.19 33.14 16.43
N GLY A 244 -12.12 33.22 15.47
CA GLY A 244 -11.85 33.72 14.10
C GLY A 244 -11.16 32.73 13.17
N GLN A 245 -11.04 31.47 13.54
CA GLN A 245 -10.33 30.46 12.74
C GLN A 245 -11.24 29.52 11.93
N GLY A 246 -12.51 29.81 11.77
CA GLY A 246 -13.41 29.14 10.85
C GLY A 246 -14.32 28.07 11.45
N ALA A 247 -13.97 27.47 12.59
CA ALA A 247 -14.85 26.62 13.38
C ALA A 247 -14.83 27.08 14.84
N PHE A 248 -15.97 26.89 15.53
CA PHE A 248 -16.13 27.32 16.92
C PHE A 248 -15.53 26.31 17.90
N GLY A 249 -15.78 25.02 17.68
CA GLY A 249 -15.30 23.99 18.58
C GLY A 249 -15.91 22.61 18.30
N TYR A 250 -15.76 21.74 19.27
CA TYR A 250 -16.32 20.39 19.23
C TYR A 250 -16.84 19.94 20.58
N GLU A 251 -17.58 18.86 20.59
CA GLU A 251 -18.11 18.25 21.81
C GLU A 251 -18.01 16.73 21.75
N GLY A 252 -17.71 16.11 22.88
CA GLY A 252 -17.86 14.70 23.12
C GLY A 252 -18.81 14.44 24.27
N VAL A 253 -19.76 13.52 24.08
CA VAL A 253 -20.72 13.12 25.09
C VAL A 253 -20.64 11.62 25.30
N THR A 254 -20.43 11.20 26.55
CA THR A 254 -20.50 9.78 26.97
C THR A 254 -21.69 9.58 27.89
N ARG A 255 -22.68 8.77 27.46
CA ARG A 255 -23.78 8.26 28.33
C ARG A 255 -23.27 7.05 29.08
N VAL A 256 -23.53 7.03 30.40
CA VAL A 256 -23.10 6.01 31.33
C VAL A 256 -24.34 5.30 31.90
N VAL A 257 -24.54 4.04 31.57
CA VAL A 257 -25.66 3.22 31.98
C VAL A 257 -25.14 2.14 32.93
N ALA A 258 -25.64 2.07 34.16
CA ALA A 258 -25.30 1.05 35.14
C ALA A 258 -26.50 0.15 35.42
N THR A 259 -26.28 -1.17 35.44
CA THR A 259 -27.35 -2.16 35.75
C THR A 259 -26.92 -3.06 36.89
N GLY A 260 -27.90 -3.60 37.58
CA GLY A 260 -27.76 -4.50 38.74
C GLY A 260 -28.56 -4.03 39.95
N THR A 261 -28.89 -4.99 40.82
CA THR A 261 -29.64 -4.69 42.06
C THR A 261 -28.79 -3.78 42.96
N GLY A 262 -29.31 -2.58 43.25
CA GLY A 262 -28.64 -1.59 44.08
C GLY A 262 -27.53 -0.80 43.34
N SER A 263 -27.42 -0.92 42.04
CA SER A 263 -26.53 -0.08 41.23
C SER A 263 -26.92 1.40 41.32
N SER A 264 -25.93 2.27 41.29
CA SER A 264 -26.13 3.72 41.34
C SER A 264 -25.23 4.42 40.34
N VAL A 265 -25.76 5.51 39.76
CA VAL A 265 -24.98 6.47 38.97
C VAL A 265 -25.16 7.83 39.65
N THR A 266 -24.07 8.46 40.06
CA THR A 266 -24.05 9.75 40.70
C THR A 266 -23.05 10.69 40.05
N VAL A 267 -23.16 11.98 40.32
CA VAL A 267 -22.23 13.00 39.80
C VAL A 267 -21.47 13.62 40.97
N ASN A 268 -20.14 13.73 40.81
CA ASN A 268 -19.29 14.44 41.77
C ASN A 268 -18.40 15.41 40.97
N GLY A 269 -18.76 16.73 41.02
CA GLY A 269 -18.10 17.73 40.18
C GLY A 269 -18.25 17.43 38.71
N ALA A 270 -17.13 17.25 38.01
CA ALA A 270 -17.08 16.94 36.58
C ALA A 270 -16.89 15.44 36.31
N THR A 271 -17.18 14.56 37.27
CA THR A 271 -17.04 13.13 37.15
C THR A 271 -18.38 12.39 37.33
N VAL A 272 -18.52 11.26 36.67
CA VAL A 272 -19.60 10.29 36.88
C VAL A 272 -19.07 9.18 37.75
N VAL A 273 -19.77 8.85 38.83
CA VAL A 273 -19.43 7.78 39.77
C VAL A 273 -20.48 6.68 39.67
N VAL A 274 -20.03 5.48 39.37
CA VAL A 274 -20.86 4.29 39.30
C VAL A 274 -20.56 3.44 40.55
N GLY A 275 -21.62 2.99 41.23
CA GLY A 275 -21.49 2.10 42.41
C GLY A 275 -22.32 0.84 42.21
N LYS A 276 -21.78 -0.28 42.70
CA LYS A 276 -22.42 -1.61 42.78
C LYS A 276 -23.05 -2.11 41.49
N ALA A 277 -22.43 -1.79 40.31
CA ALA A 277 -22.98 -2.20 39.02
C ALA A 277 -22.54 -3.65 38.70
N THR A 278 -23.48 -4.48 38.28
CA THR A 278 -23.21 -5.80 37.69
C THR A 278 -22.87 -5.69 36.19
N LYS A 279 -23.11 -4.54 35.57
CA LYS A 279 -22.72 -4.18 34.21
C LYS A 279 -22.68 -2.67 34.09
N VAL A 280 -21.71 -2.14 33.38
CA VAL A 280 -21.64 -0.71 32.97
C VAL A 280 -21.51 -0.64 31.47
N LEU A 281 -22.41 0.11 30.84
CA LEU A 281 -22.36 0.38 29.40
C LEU A 281 -22.09 1.87 29.17
N LEU A 282 -21.10 2.17 28.31
CA LEU A 282 -20.72 3.51 27.89
C LEU A 282 -21.04 3.67 26.42
N LEU A 283 -21.75 4.73 26.08
CA LEU A 283 -22.10 5.10 24.70
C LEU A 283 -21.57 6.49 24.42
N THR A 284 -20.64 6.65 23.45
CA THR A 284 -20.01 7.95 23.19
C THR A 284 -20.25 8.40 21.75
N LYS A 285 -20.60 9.68 21.60
CA LYS A 285 -20.69 10.39 20.32
C LYS A 285 -19.87 11.67 20.36
N LEU A 286 -19.40 12.08 19.20
CA LEU A 286 -18.60 13.30 18.99
C LEU A 286 -19.26 14.15 17.93
N GLY A 287 -19.12 15.48 18.04
CA GLY A 287 -19.62 16.45 17.06
C GLY A 287 -18.69 17.66 16.96
N ARG A 288 -18.66 18.29 15.77
CA ARG A 288 -17.91 19.53 15.51
C ARG A 288 -18.90 20.61 15.09
N TYR A 289 -18.63 21.86 15.47
CA TYR A 289 -19.50 23.02 15.25
C TYR A 289 -18.72 24.13 14.56
N GLU A 290 -19.27 24.63 13.43
CA GLU A 290 -18.61 25.64 12.60
C GLU A 290 -18.78 27.07 13.17
N SER A 291 -19.80 27.29 14.00
CA SER A 291 -20.04 28.59 14.64
C SER A 291 -20.63 28.46 16.04
N SER A 292 -20.53 29.52 16.83
CA SER A 292 -21.16 29.58 18.16
C SER A 292 -22.69 29.52 18.11
N THR A 293 -23.30 29.99 17.04
CA THR A 293 -24.75 29.92 16.82
C THR A 293 -25.22 28.52 16.42
N ALA A 294 -24.33 27.71 15.81
CA ALA A 294 -24.60 26.30 15.49
C ALA A 294 -24.25 25.37 16.66
N TRP A 295 -23.62 25.87 17.72
CA TRP A 295 -23.20 25.05 18.85
C TRP A 295 -24.40 24.66 19.71
N ASP A 296 -24.77 23.41 19.62
CA ASP A 296 -25.82 22.80 20.44
C ASP A 296 -25.49 21.35 20.75
N SER A 297 -25.31 21.06 22.05
CA SER A 297 -25.02 19.68 22.51
C SER A 297 -26.26 18.81 22.66
N GLN A 298 -27.44 19.38 22.63
CA GLN A 298 -28.69 18.61 22.81
C GLN A 298 -28.90 17.53 21.76
N PRO A 299 -28.55 17.73 20.47
CA PRO A 299 -28.66 16.66 19.48
C PRO A 299 -27.82 15.41 19.82
N LEU A 300 -26.61 15.56 20.38
CA LEU A 300 -25.80 14.41 20.80
C LEU A 300 -26.42 13.68 22.00
N HIS A 301 -26.94 14.44 22.99
CA HIS A 301 -27.67 13.86 24.11
C HIS A 301 -28.94 13.12 23.65
N ALA A 302 -29.74 13.73 22.79
CA ALA A 302 -30.95 13.11 22.24
C ALA A 302 -30.63 11.85 21.44
N GLN A 303 -29.61 11.87 20.58
CA GLN A 303 -29.18 10.69 19.85
C GLN A 303 -28.71 9.57 20.79
N LEU A 304 -27.91 9.88 21.82
CA LEU A 304 -27.45 8.88 22.77
C LEU A 304 -28.59 8.31 23.63
N ALA A 305 -29.61 9.12 23.95
CA ALA A 305 -30.76 8.65 24.68
C ALA A 305 -31.59 7.62 23.90
N THR A 306 -31.58 7.67 22.55
CA THR A 306 -32.30 6.71 21.70
C THR A 306 -31.51 5.46 21.38
N VAL A 307 -30.19 5.44 21.63
CA VAL A 307 -29.37 4.24 21.42
C VAL A 307 -29.75 3.15 22.44
N GLY A 308 -29.97 1.93 21.97
CA GLY A 308 -30.26 0.79 22.82
C GLY A 308 -29.13 0.53 23.84
N THR A 309 -29.49 -0.09 24.98
CA THR A 309 -28.54 -0.34 26.06
C THR A 309 -28.14 -1.82 26.20
N ASP A 310 -28.46 -2.65 25.21
CA ASP A 310 -27.99 -4.02 25.15
C ASP A 310 -26.76 -4.15 24.22
N TYR A 311 -25.60 -4.42 24.84
CA TYR A 311 -24.34 -4.61 24.14
C TYR A 311 -24.41 -5.65 23.03
N THR A 312 -25.10 -6.76 23.28
CA THR A 312 -25.18 -7.89 22.34
C THR A 312 -25.91 -7.49 21.05
N THR A 313 -27.01 -6.76 21.20
CA THR A 313 -27.80 -6.24 20.07
C THR A 313 -26.99 -5.22 19.26
N LEU A 314 -26.35 -4.26 19.93
CA LEU A 314 -25.49 -3.25 19.25
C LEU A 314 -24.32 -3.91 18.52
N ARG A 315 -23.68 -4.90 19.15
CA ARG A 315 -22.59 -5.65 18.56
C ARG A 315 -23.07 -6.46 17.33
N ALA A 316 -24.21 -7.12 17.41
CA ALA A 316 -24.75 -7.90 16.30
C ALA A 316 -25.03 -7.02 15.07
N ALA A 317 -25.62 -5.83 15.25
CA ALA A 317 -25.86 -4.88 14.17
C ALA A 317 -24.55 -4.40 13.53
N HIS A 318 -23.53 -4.09 14.34
CA HIS A 318 -22.21 -3.70 13.87
C HIS A 318 -21.51 -4.83 13.09
N THR A 319 -21.47 -6.04 13.68
CA THR A 319 -20.74 -7.16 13.07
C THR A 319 -21.36 -7.62 11.76
N ALA A 320 -22.67 -7.49 11.57
CA ALA A 320 -23.31 -7.79 10.28
C ALA A 320 -22.68 -6.99 9.12
N ILE A 321 -22.27 -5.75 9.35
CA ILE A 321 -21.65 -4.89 8.34
C ILE A 321 -20.13 -5.09 8.31
N HIS A 322 -19.49 -5.05 9.46
CA HIS A 322 -18.03 -5.08 9.55
C HIS A 322 -17.45 -6.43 9.11
N THR A 323 -18.05 -7.54 9.56
CA THR A 323 -17.62 -8.90 9.19
C THR A 323 -17.77 -9.14 7.68
N GLU A 324 -18.85 -8.66 7.08
CA GLU A 324 -19.06 -8.79 5.64
C GLU A 324 -17.94 -8.10 4.85
N LEU A 325 -17.55 -6.89 5.23
CA LEU A 325 -16.41 -6.16 4.60
C LEU A 325 -15.08 -6.89 4.82
N TYR A 326 -14.86 -7.39 6.03
CA TYR A 326 -13.60 -8.02 6.38
C TYR A 326 -13.41 -9.39 5.69
N ASP A 327 -14.44 -10.23 5.67
CA ASP A 327 -14.39 -11.58 5.12
C ASP A 327 -14.29 -11.63 3.59
N ARG A 328 -14.44 -10.50 2.91
CA ARG A 328 -14.33 -10.43 1.43
C ARG A 328 -12.98 -10.88 0.89
N SER A 329 -11.88 -10.70 1.64
CA SER A 329 -10.56 -11.13 1.20
C SER A 329 -9.72 -11.67 2.35
N ARG A 330 -8.98 -12.74 2.09
CA ARG A 330 -8.14 -13.44 3.07
C ARG A 330 -6.87 -13.95 2.41
N LEU A 331 -5.72 -13.71 3.04
CA LEU A 331 -4.44 -14.32 2.72
C LEU A 331 -4.15 -15.48 3.68
N ASP A 332 -3.62 -16.58 3.15
CA ASP A 332 -3.06 -17.70 3.90
C ASP A 332 -1.69 -18.04 3.32
N LEU A 333 -0.65 -17.92 4.12
CA LEU A 333 0.74 -18.22 3.75
C LEU A 333 1.18 -19.61 4.22
N ASN A 334 0.23 -20.49 4.53
CA ASN A 334 0.49 -21.83 5.03
C ASN A 334 1.31 -21.84 6.33
N VAL A 335 1.05 -20.84 7.19
CA VAL A 335 1.70 -20.70 8.51
C VAL A 335 1.15 -21.76 9.46
N SER A 336 1.96 -22.26 10.40
CA SER A 336 1.53 -23.28 11.37
C SER A 336 0.52 -22.70 12.36
N ASP A 337 -0.36 -23.56 12.91
CA ASP A 337 -1.32 -23.14 13.95
C ASP A 337 -0.60 -22.66 15.23
N ALA A 338 0.58 -23.20 15.53
CA ALA A 338 1.39 -22.76 16.65
C ALA A 338 1.86 -21.30 16.45
N ASP A 339 2.35 -20.97 15.26
CA ASP A 339 2.78 -19.61 14.94
C ASP A 339 1.60 -18.61 14.92
N ARG A 340 0.42 -19.05 14.47
CA ARG A 340 -0.80 -18.24 14.52
C ARG A 340 -1.27 -17.93 15.94
N ARG A 341 -0.85 -18.70 16.92
CA ARG A 341 -1.19 -18.50 18.34
C ARG A 341 -0.22 -17.62 19.12
N LEU A 342 0.83 -17.13 18.49
CA LEU A 342 1.77 -16.20 19.13
C LEU A 342 1.09 -14.85 19.38
N SER A 343 1.39 -14.26 20.55
CA SER A 343 1.01 -12.87 20.84
C SER A 343 1.70 -11.89 19.89
N VAL A 344 1.15 -10.70 19.78
CA VAL A 344 1.78 -9.65 18.95
C VAL A 344 3.18 -9.31 19.46
N SER A 345 3.38 -9.30 20.77
CA SER A 345 4.70 -9.07 21.37
C SER A 345 5.71 -10.17 21.01
N GLU A 346 5.32 -11.44 21.01
CA GLU A 346 6.17 -12.57 20.61
C GLU A 346 6.52 -12.52 19.11
N LEU A 347 5.55 -12.22 18.25
CA LEU A 347 5.78 -12.09 16.79
C LEU A 347 6.77 -10.97 16.49
N ILE A 348 6.58 -9.78 17.08
CA ILE A 348 7.50 -8.64 16.90
C ILE A 348 8.89 -8.96 17.48
N ALA A 349 8.98 -9.59 18.65
CA ALA A 349 10.25 -9.98 19.24
C ALA A 349 11.00 -11.00 18.36
N ARG A 350 10.29 -12.00 17.82
CA ARG A 350 10.86 -13.01 16.91
C ARG A 350 11.38 -12.38 15.61
N GLN A 351 10.62 -11.46 15.02
CA GLN A 351 11.08 -10.70 13.85
C GLN A 351 12.31 -9.85 14.17
N ASN A 352 12.31 -9.14 15.30
CA ASN A 352 13.43 -8.30 15.70
C ASN A 352 14.71 -9.10 16.02
N ALA A 353 14.55 -10.35 16.45
CA ALA A 353 15.68 -11.26 16.66
C ALA A 353 16.30 -11.74 15.34
N ASN A 354 15.53 -11.77 14.24
CA ASN A 354 16.03 -12.13 12.91
C ASN A 354 15.54 -11.16 11.83
N ARG A 355 16.19 -10.01 11.73
CA ARG A 355 15.83 -8.91 10.82
C ARG A 355 16.19 -9.20 9.34
N SER A 356 16.94 -10.26 9.07
CA SER A 356 17.41 -10.59 7.72
C SER A 356 16.36 -11.33 6.87
N VAL A 357 15.35 -11.92 7.52
CA VAL A 357 14.27 -12.68 6.89
C VAL A 357 12.92 -12.19 7.42
N ILE A 358 11.92 -12.11 6.57
CA ILE A 358 10.56 -11.79 6.98
C ILE A 358 9.93 -13.01 7.66
N ASP A 359 9.40 -12.81 8.86
CA ASP A 359 8.58 -13.78 9.57
C ASP A 359 7.21 -13.90 8.87
N LEU A 360 6.90 -15.08 8.33
CA LEU A 360 5.67 -15.28 7.55
C LEU A 360 4.40 -15.18 8.40
N ALA A 361 4.46 -15.53 9.69
CA ALA A 361 3.32 -15.38 10.58
C ALA A 361 3.04 -13.91 10.88
N LEU A 362 4.08 -13.09 11.06
CA LEU A 362 3.93 -11.65 11.17
C LEU A 362 3.43 -11.04 9.85
N LEU A 363 3.95 -11.48 8.70
CA LEU A 363 3.52 -11.00 7.39
C LEU A 363 2.04 -11.29 7.13
N GLU A 364 1.56 -12.52 7.43
CA GLU A 364 0.14 -12.88 7.34
C GLU A 364 -0.70 -12.01 8.28
N ARG A 365 -0.23 -11.80 9.51
CA ARG A 365 -0.90 -10.97 10.50
C ARG A 365 -0.96 -9.49 10.09
N LEU A 366 0.08 -8.98 9.44
CA LEU A 366 0.11 -7.61 8.89
C LEU A 366 -0.83 -7.44 7.69
N TYR A 367 -1.03 -8.49 6.88
CA TYR A 367 -2.07 -8.47 5.86
C TYR A 367 -3.46 -8.35 6.47
N ASP A 368 -3.76 -9.18 7.47
CA ASP A 368 -5.05 -9.20 8.17
C ASP A 368 -5.33 -7.86 8.87
N SER A 369 -4.33 -7.35 9.61
CA SER A 369 -4.46 -6.09 10.31
C SER A 369 -4.56 -4.90 9.36
N GLY A 370 -3.82 -4.89 8.25
CA GLY A 370 -3.87 -3.80 7.27
C GLY A 370 -5.25 -3.67 6.65
N ARG A 371 -5.91 -4.79 6.33
CA ARG A 371 -7.30 -4.77 5.92
C ARG A 371 -8.23 -4.24 7.01
N TYR A 372 -8.06 -4.72 8.25
CA TYR A 372 -8.83 -4.26 9.39
C TYR A 372 -8.68 -2.76 9.64
N LEU A 373 -7.43 -2.25 9.62
CA LEU A 373 -7.13 -0.84 9.86
C LEU A 373 -7.70 0.04 8.74
N PHE A 374 -7.57 -0.39 7.49
CA PHE A 374 -8.18 0.32 6.36
C PHE A 374 -9.72 0.37 6.48
N ILE A 375 -10.36 -0.76 6.73
CA ILE A 375 -11.82 -0.83 6.96
C ILE A 375 -12.21 0.09 8.12
N SER A 376 -11.53 0.02 9.25
CA SER A 376 -11.88 0.77 10.46
C SER A 376 -11.61 2.27 10.36
N SER A 377 -10.70 2.72 9.48
CA SER A 377 -10.36 4.14 9.31
C SER A 377 -10.97 4.78 8.06
N SER A 378 -11.63 4.00 7.19
CA SER A 378 -12.24 4.50 5.95
C SER A 378 -13.76 4.57 6.06
N GLY A 379 -14.35 5.65 5.59
CA GLY A 379 -15.80 5.86 5.62
C GLY A 379 -16.17 7.26 5.15
N VAL A 380 -16.29 8.23 6.06
CA VAL A 380 -16.60 9.62 5.71
C VAL A 380 -15.46 10.33 4.98
N LEU A 381 -14.23 9.86 5.17
CA LEU A 381 -13.00 10.25 4.49
C LEU A 381 -12.11 9.01 4.34
N PRO A 382 -11.06 9.03 3.49
CA PRO A 382 -10.04 7.98 3.47
C PRO A 382 -9.14 8.06 4.71
N PRO A 383 -8.26 7.09 4.96
CA PRO A 383 -7.33 7.16 6.09
C PRO A 383 -6.41 8.38 6.00
N ARG A 384 -6.16 9.04 7.13
CA ARG A 384 -5.10 10.04 7.30
C ARG A 384 -3.74 9.35 7.48
N LEU A 385 -2.66 10.13 7.62
CA LEU A 385 -1.33 9.57 7.92
C LEU A 385 -1.34 8.62 9.13
N THR A 386 -2.23 8.83 10.09
CA THR A 386 -2.41 7.98 11.27
C THR A 386 -3.68 7.11 11.21
N GLY A 387 -4.26 6.92 10.04
CA GLY A 387 -5.58 6.28 9.88
C GLY A 387 -6.68 7.20 10.40
N ILE A 388 -7.29 6.85 11.53
CA ILE A 388 -8.26 7.67 12.25
C ILE A 388 -7.83 7.89 13.71
N TRP A 389 -6.68 7.36 14.11
CA TRP A 389 -6.27 7.29 15.52
C TRP A 389 -5.05 8.17 15.78
N THR A 390 -5.20 9.08 16.72
CA THR A 390 -4.09 9.85 17.29
C THR A 390 -4.33 10.12 18.77
N GLY A 391 -3.27 10.16 19.55
CA GLY A 391 -3.30 10.54 20.96
C GLY A 391 -2.65 11.88 21.25
N SER A 392 -2.22 12.60 20.18
CA SER A 392 -1.49 13.86 20.29
C SER A 392 -2.09 14.93 19.35
N TRP A 393 -1.96 16.21 19.74
CA TRP A 393 -2.29 17.35 18.90
C TRP A 393 -1.09 17.81 18.05
N SER A 394 0.05 17.14 18.18
CA SER A 394 1.31 17.49 17.49
C SER A 394 1.83 16.36 16.63
N GLY A 395 0.93 15.68 15.90
CA GLY A 395 1.30 14.61 14.98
C GLY A 395 2.24 15.07 13.87
N ALA A 396 3.09 14.17 13.41
CA ALA A 396 4.00 14.43 12.31
C ALA A 396 3.21 14.83 11.05
N TRP A 397 3.66 15.89 10.39
CA TRP A 397 2.97 16.46 9.21
C TRP A 397 1.48 16.75 9.45
N ALA A 398 1.16 17.16 10.67
CA ALA A 398 -0.20 17.51 11.10
C ALA A 398 -1.21 16.35 11.01
N ASP A 399 -0.77 15.10 10.88
CA ASP A 399 -1.60 13.92 10.61
C ASP A 399 -2.57 14.16 9.43
N ASP A 400 -2.12 14.86 8.40
CA ASP A 400 -2.91 15.29 7.25
C ASP A 400 -3.15 14.18 6.20
N PHE A 401 -3.67 14.55 5.03
CA PHE A 401 -3.69 13.74 3.82
C PHE A 401 -2.53 14.18 2.93
N THR A 402 -1.35 13.59 3.09
CA THR A 402 -0.22 13.83 2.22
C THR A 402 -0.50 13.25 0.85
N THR A 403 -0.74 14.10 -0.14
CA THR A 403 -1.33 13.72 -1.43
C THR A 403 -0.29 13.37 -2.49
N ASP A 404 0.96 13.72 -2.30
CA ASP A 404 2.03 13.47 -3.28
C ASP A 404 2.57 12.03 -3.27
N ALA A 405 2.26 11.24 -2.23
CA ALA A 405 2.58 9.82 -2.19
C ALA A 405 1.61 9.03 -1.29
N ASN A 406 1.50 9.42 -0.02
CA ASN A 406 0.99 8.60 1.08
C ASN A 406 -0.45 8.14 0.90
N ILE A 407 -1.37 9.04 0.55
CA ILE A 407 -2.79 8.69 0.42
C ILE A 407 -3.03 7.62 -0.65
N ASN A 408 -2.36 7.71 -1.80
CA ASN A 408 -2.51 6.72 -2.86
C ASN A 408 -1.92 5.36 -2.47
N LEU A 409 -0.83 5.36 -1.69
CA LEU A 409 -0.28 4.13 -1.13
C LEU A 409 -1.27 3.48 -0.16
N GLN A 410 -1.89 4.28 0.73
CA GLN A 410 -2.86 3.75 1.71
C GLN A 410 -4.10 3.14 1.05
N VAL A 411 -4.55 3.66 -0.11
CA VAL A 411 -5.69 3.10 -0.85
C VAL A 411 -5.31 2.08 -1.92
N ALA A 412 -4.03 1.75 -2.07
CA ALA A 412 -3.53 0.86 -3.14
C ALA A 412 -4.20 -0.52 -3.18
N GLY A 413 -4.61 -1.03 -2.02
CA GLY A 413 -5.35 -2.30 -1.92
C GLY A 413 -6.87 -2.18 -1.98
N ALA A 414 -7.43 -0.97 -1.86
CA ALA A 414 -8.85 -0.77 -1.61
C ALA A 414 -9.76 -1.36 -2.70
N ASN A 415 -9.45 -1.06 -3.95
CA ASN A 415 -10.23 -1.53 -5.10
C ASN A 415 -10.04 -3.03 -5.34
N ILE A 416 -8.78 -3.48 -5.34
CA ILE A 416 -8.43 -4.85 -5.73
C ILE A 416 -8.70 -5.89 -4.64
N LEU A 417 -8.83 -5.49 -3.37
CA LEU A 417 -9.15 -6.37 -2.24
C LEU A 417 -10.60 -6.25 -1.77
N ASP A 418 -11.50 -5.87 -2.69
CA ASP A 418 -12.95 -5.87 -2.52
C ASP A 418 -13.46 -5.01 -1.36
N THR A 419 -12.85 -3.83 -1.14
CA THR A 419 -13.34 -2.79 -0.22
C THR A 419 -13.79 -1.53 -0.95
N THR A 420 -14.31 -1.70 -2.17
CA THR A 420 -14.75 -0.61 -3.06
C THR A 420 -15.79 0.31 -2.46
N ASP A 421 -16.65 -0.20 -1.54
CA ASP A 421 -17.65 0.61 -0.83
C ASP A 421 -17.02 1.73 0.01
N LEU A 422 -15.79 1.54 0.47
CA LEU A 422 -15.05 2.50 1.28
C LEU A 422 -14.34 3.57 0.44
N MET A 423 -14.27 3.38 -0.88
CA MET A 423 -13.70 4.39 -1.79
C MET A 423 -14.60 5.62 -1.94
N GLN A 424 -15.84 5.59 -1.45
CA GLN A 424 -16.70 6.77 -1.43
C GLN A 424 -16.06 7.93 -0.65
N GLY A 425 -15.46 7.66 0.53
CA GLY A 425 -14.76 8.70 1.31
C GLY A 425 -13.57 9.30 0.56
N TYR A 426 -12.84 8.48 -0.21
CA TYR A 426 -11.77 8.98 -1.08
C TYR A 426 -12.33 9.84 -2.23
N ALA A 427 -13.41 9.38 -2.87
CA ALA A 427 -14.06 10.14 -3.92
C ALA A 427 -14.59 11.50 -3.41
N ASP A 428 -15.18 11.53 -2.23
CA ASP A 428 -15.69 12.75 -1.61
C ASP A 428 -14.55 13.73 -1.28
N LEU A 429 -13.41 13.23 -0.80
CA LEU A 429 -12.22 14.07 -0.58
C LEU A 429 -11.71 14.68 -1.90
N VAL A 430 -11.46 13.86 -2.91
CA VAL A 430 -10.83 14.28 -4.17
C VAL A 430 -11.78 15.17 -4.98
N LEU A 431 -13.00 14.67 -5.25
CA LEU A 431 -13.97 15.40 -6.06
C LEU A 431 -14.55 16.62 -5.34
N GLY A 432 -14.62 16.59 -4.01
CA GLY A 432 -15.04 17.73 -3.19
C GLY A 432 -14.09 18.92 -3.25
N GLN A 433 -12.83 18.70 -3.62
CA GLN A 433 -11.81 19.77 -3.70
C GLN A 433 -11.59 20.34 -5.10
N LEU A 434 -12.30 19.86 -6.13
CA LEU A 434 -12.09 20.31 -7.52
C LEU A 434 -12.28 21.83 -7.71
N ALA A 435 -13.18 22.46 -6.94
CA ALA A 435 -13.35 23.90 -7.00
C ALA A 435 -12.10 24.67 -6.53
N ASP A 436 -11.44 24.16 -5.50
CA ASP A 436 -10.19 24.74 -5.00
C ASP A 436 -9.05 24.50 -5.98
N TRP A 437 -9.01 23.30 -6.63
CA TRP A 437 -8.01 22.97 -7.65
C TRP A 437 -8.14 23.84 -8.92
N ARG A 438 -9.37 24.25 -9.29
CA ARG A 438 -9.59 25.26 -10.35
C ARG A 438 -9.00 26.60 -9.93
N THR A 439 -9.19 27.00 -8.68
CA THR A 439 -8.60 28.24 -8.14
C THR A 439 -7.07 28.19 -8.19
N ASN A 440 -6.49 27.05 -7.85
CA ASN A 440 -5.03 26.82 -7.94
C ASN A 440 -4.53 27.01 -9.38
N ALA A 441 -5.15 26.31 -10.34
CA ALA A 441 -4.79 26.41 -11.76
C ALA A 441 -4.91 27.84 -12.30
N GLY A 442 -6.03 28.51 -12.00
CA GLY A 442 -6.27 29.90 -12.42
C GLY A 442 -5.28 30.89 -11.82
N ASN A 443 -5.09 30.85 -10.50
CA ASN A 443 -4.24 31.81 -9.80
C ASN A 443 -2.75 31.63 -10.12
N LEU A 444 -2.28 30.38 -10.14
CA LEU A 444 -0.86 30.09 -10.29
C LEU A 444 -0.41 30.05 -11.76
N TYR A 445 -1.27 29.55 -12.65
CA TYR A 445 -0.92 29.31 -14.06
C TYR A 445 -1.75 30.12 -15.05
N GLY A 446 -2.86 30.74 -14.64
CA GLY A 446 -3.83 31.33 -15.56
C GLY A 446 -4.52 30.28 -16.43
N ALA A 447 -4.54 29.04 -16.01
CA ALA A 447 -5.02 27.88 -16.73
C ALA A 447 -6.42 27.46 -16.29
N ARG A 448 -7.16 26.86 -17.22
CA ARG A 448 -8.36 26.07 -16.91
C ARG A 448 -7.99 24.77 -16.22
N GLY A 449 -8.96 23.93 -15.88
CA GLY A 449 -8.76 22.62 -15.32
C GLY A 449 -8.26 22.65 -13.87
N PHE A 450 -7.35 21.72 -13.51
CA PHE A 450 -7.02 21.44 -12.12
C PHE A 450 -5.52 21.48 -11.83
N LEU A 451 -5.16 22.01 -10.66
CA LEU A 451 -3.85 21.84 -10.05
C LEU A 451 -4.06 21.40 -8.60
N ALA A 452 -3.77 20.13 -8.29
CA ALA A 452 -3.93 19.57 -6.96
C ALA A 452 -2.75 19.93 -6.06
N PRO A 453 -2.98 20.18 -4.74
CA PRO A 453 -1.89 20.41 -3.79
C PRO A 453 -1.21 19.10 -3.38
N SER A 454 0.02 19.18 -2.87
CA SER A 454 0.74 18.05 -2.28
C SER A 454 0.26 17.68 -0.87
N ARG A 455 -0.58 18.51 -0.25
CA ARG A 455 -1.13 18.32 1.10
C ARG A 455 -2.52 18.91 1.22
N THR A 456 -3.36 18.25 2.00
CA THR A 456 -4.67 18.79 2.43
C THR A 456 -5.01 18.27 3.83
N ASP A 457 -5.67 19.13 4.62
CA ASP A 457 -6.27 18.73 5.89
C ASP A 457 -7.63 18.03 5.71
N GLY A 458 -8.12 17.95 4.48
CA GLY A 458 -9.43 17.39 4.13
C GLY A 458 -10.54 18.43 4.02
N GLU A 459 -10.29 19.67 4.41
CA GLU A 459 -11.27 20.78 4.31
C GLU A 459 -11.02 21.66 3.09
N TYR A 460 -9.74 21.83 2.71
CA TYR A 460 -9.33 22.73 1.62
C TYR A 460 -8.38 22.03 0.65
N GLY A 461 -8.66 22.22 -0.64
CA GLY A 461 -7.79 21.78 -1.73
C GLY A 461 -6.90 22.90 -2.30
N HIS A 462 -6.72 24.01 -1.57
CA HIS A 462 -5.88 25.12 -2.03
C HIS A 462 -4.40 24.78 -1.97
N MET A 463 -3.64 25.19 -2.98
CA MET A 463 -2.18 25.08 -3.06
C MET A 463 -1.54 26.15 -2.16
N LEU A 464 -1.34 25.83 -0.89
CA LEU A 464 -0.77 26.76 0.09
C LEU A 464 0.61 26.29 0.59
N HIS A 465 0.93 24.99 0.43
CA HIS A 465 2.16 24.39 0.92
C HIS A 465 3.25 24.42 -0.14
N PHE A 466 3.86 25.60 -0.33
CA PHE A 466 5.00 25.77 -1.22
C PHE A 466 5.86 26.99 -0.82
N ASN A 467 7.12 26.96 -1.19
CA ASN A 467 8.08 28.06 -1.11
C ASN A 467 9.29 27.76 -2.03
N ASN A 468 10.37 28.52 -1.92
CA ASN A 468 11.59 28.32 -2.70
C ASN A 468 12.27 26.95 -2.44
N SER A 469 12.16 26.41 -1.23
CA SER A 469 12.77 25.12 -0.89
C SER A 469 11.89 23.93 -1.26
N PHE A 470 10.59 24.15 -1.35
CA PHE A 470 9.59 23.17 -1.72
C PHE A 470 8.60 23.77 -2.73
N PRO A 471 8.94 23.77 -4.03
CA PRO A 471 8.09 24.38 -5.06
C PRO A 471 6.90 23.48 -5.45
N GLY A 472 6.06 23.13 -4.47
CA GLY A 472 4.90 22.25 -4.65
C GLY A 472 3.94 22.70 -5.75
N GLN A 473 3.86 24.01 -6.01
CA GLN A 473 3.09 24.58 -7.11
C GLN A 473 3.59 24.16 -8.51
N CYS A 474 4.81 23.61 -8.62
CA CYS A 474 5.39 23.14 -9.88
C CYS A 474 5.06 21.66 -10.17
N TRP A 475 4.44 20.94 -9.24
CA TRP A 475 4.01 19.56 -9.43
C TRP A 475 2.70 19.49 -10.21
N THR A 476 2.80 19.31 -11.53
CA THR A 476 1.63 19.31 -12.42
C THR A 476 0.92 17.97 -12.53
N GLY A 477 1.56 16.89 -12.07
CA GLY A 477 1.02 15.53 -12.13
C GLY A 477 -0.01 15.18 -11.04
N GLY A 478 -0.18 16.06 -10.01
CA GLY A 478 -0.93 15.73 -8.80
C GLY A 478 -2.42 15.41 -9.03
N ALA A 479 -3.08 16.11 -9.92
CA ALA A 479 -4.49 15.87 -10.18
C ALA A 479 -4.75 14.52 -10.84
N ASP A 480 -3.92 14.12 -11.81
CA ASP A 480 -3.99 12.80 -12.45
C ASP A 480 -3.70 11.68 -11.44
N TRP A 481 -2.68 11.86 -10.62
CA TRP A 481 -2.31 10.96 -9.53
C TRP A 481 -3.47 10.68 -8.57
N LEU A 482 -4.23 11.71 -8.18
CA LEU A 482 -5.35 11.59 -7.25
C LEU A 482 -6.65 11.10 -7.93
N LEU A 483 -6.83 11.32 -9.23
CA LEU A 483 -7.99 10.79 -9.97
C LEU A 483 -7.82 9.32 -10.36
N TYR A 484 -6.58 8.82 -10.45
CA TYR A 484 -6.32 7.44 -10.88
C TYR A 484 -6.99 6.36 -10.00
N PRO A 485 -6.97 6.40 -8.66
CA PRO A 485 -7.68 5.40 -7.84
C PRO A 485 -9.20 5.35 -8.11
N LEU A 486 -9.80 6.46 -8.55
CA LEU A 486 -11.20 6.50 -8.97
C LEU A 486 -11.42 5.87 -10.35
N LEU A 487 -10.45 6.00 -11.27
CA LEU A 487 -10.47 5.29 -12.54
C LEU A 487 -10.31 3.78 -12.32
N GLU A 488 -9.43 3.36 -11.44
CA GLU A 488 -9.29 1.97 -11.03
C GLU A 488 -10.59 1.42 -10.40
N TYR A 489 -11.25 2.21 -9.54
CA TYR A 489 -12.57 1.86 -9.00
C TYR A 489 -13.56 1.51 -10.13
N TYR A 490 -13.64 2.36 -11.16
CA TYR A 490 -14.48 2.07 -12.33
C TYR A 490 -14.04 0.80 -13.06
N GLN A 491 -12.75 0.58 -13.25
CA GLN A 491 -12.22 -0.61 -13.94
C GLN A 491 -12.56 -1.93 -13.23
N VAL A 492 -12.64 -1.94 -11.90
CA VAL A 492 -12.96 -3.14 -11.12
C VAL A 492 -14.47 -3.31 -10.90
N THR A 493 -15.22 -2.22 -10.76
CA THR A 493 -16.67 -2.28 -10.46
C THR A 493 -17.54 -2.24 -11.71
N GLY A 494 -17.13 -1.46 -12.71
CA GLY A 494 -17.96 -1.13 -13.86
C GLY A 494 -19.09 -0.15 -13.54
N ASP A 495 -18.99 0.64 -12.44
CA ASP A 495 -19.99 1.65 -12.06
C ASP A 495 -20.06 2.77 -13.11
N SER A 496 -20.91 2.54 -14.10
CA SER A 496 -21.10 3.46 -15.22
C SER A 496 -21.79 4.77 -14.80
N THR A 497 -22.56 4.76 -13.72
CA THR A 497 -23.21 5.97 -13.20
C THR A 497 -22.16 6.91 -12.61
N PHE A 498 -21.32 6.40 -11.71
CA PHE A 498 -20.21 7.17 -11.15
C PHE A 498 -19.28 7.68 -12.25
N TYR A 499 -18.89 6.80 -13.17
CA TYR A 499 -18.02 7.17 -14.29
C TYR A 499 -18.59 8.32 -15.11
N ARG A 500 -19.83 8.17 -15.60
CA ARG A 500 -20.47 9.16 -16.49
C ARG A 500 -20.77 10.48 -15.81
N THR A 501 -21.19 10.46 -14.53
CA THR A 501 -21.70 11.66 -13.86
C THR A 501 -20.64 12.41 -13.07
N LYS A 502 -19.57 11.75 -12.64
CA LYS A 502 -18.55 12.32 -11.76
C LYS A 502 -17.14 12.26 -12.35
N LEU A 503 -16.67 11.07 -12.72
CA LEU A 503 -15.27 10.88 -13.06
C LEU A 503 -14.92 11.36 -14.47
N ALA A 504 -15.66 10.94 -15.49
CA ALA A 504 -15.37 11.32 -16.89
C ALA A 504 -15.38 12.83 -17.12
N PRO A 505 -16.34 13.61 -16.55
CA PRO A 505 -16.24 15.08 -16.61
C PRO A 505 -14.96 15.63 -15.99
N ALA A 506 -14.50 15.09 -14.84
CA ALA A 506 -13.28 15.54 -14.20
C ALA A 506 -12.02 15.19 -15.03
N LEU A 507 -11.97 14.00 -15.64
CA LEU A 507 -10.87 13.60 -16.53
C LEU A 507 -10.78 14.51 -17.77
N MET A 508 -11.91 14.86 -18.39
CA MET A 508 -11.94 15.78 -19.51
C MET A 508 -11.54 17.21 -19.11
N GLU A 509 -11.97 17.66 -17.93
CA GLU A 509 -11.59 18.98 -17.43
C GLU A 509 -10.11 19.06 -17.06
N LEU A 510 -9.50 17.99 -16.55
CA LEU A 510 -8.06 17.95 -16.29
C LEU A 510 -7.25 18.16 -17.57
N ALA A 511 -7.69 17.62 -18.71
CA ALA A 511 -7.01 17.80 -20.00
C ALA A 511 -6.94 19.28 -20.43
N LEU A 512 -7.89 20.11 -20.01
CA LEU A 512 -7.86 21.55 -20.28
C LEU A 512 -6.67 22.24 -19.58
N PHE A 513 -6.26 21.76 -18.41
CA PHE A 513 -5.07 22.27 -17.76
C PHE A 513 -3.83 22.05 -18.61
N TYR A 514 -3.66 20.86 -19.18
CA TYR A 514 -2.50 20.57 -20.03
C TYR A 514 -2.55 21.33 -21.39
N GLU A 515 -3.73 21.61 -21.94
CA GLU A 515 -3.86 22.50 -23.10
C GLU A 515 -3.30 23.90 -22.82
N ASP A 516 -3.63 24.45 -21.65
CA ASP A 516 -3.22 25.82 -21.27
C ASP A 516 -1.80 25.87 -20.73
N PHE A 517 -1.31 24.78 -20.14
CA PHE A 517 0.02 24.67 -19.54
C PHE A 517 1.13 24.44 -20.58
N LEU A 518 0.91 23.56 -21.55
CA LEU A 518 1.95 23.09 -22.51
C LEU A 518 2.10 24.06 -23.70
N THR A 519 2.57 25.28 -23.43
CA THR A 519 2.72 26.36 -24.41
C THR A 519 4.14 26.51 -24.97
N ARG A 520 5.13 25.81 -24.41
CA ARG A 520 6.53 25.84 -24.86
C ARG A 520 6.87 24.54 -25.56
N THR A 521 7.74 24.62 -26.57
CA THR A 521 8.25 23.46 -27.31
C THR A 521 9.78 23.48 -27.34
N ASP A 522 10.39 22.30 -27.45
CA ASP A 522 11.82 22.15 -27.71
C ASP A 522 12.15 22.37 -29.19
N ALA A 523 13.42 22.27 -29.57
CA ALA A 523 13.90 22.42 -30.93
C ALA A 523 13.32 21.35 -31.90
N GLY A 524 12.85 20.21 -31.37
CA GLY A 524 12.20 19.15 -32.12
C GLY A 524 10.68 19.32 -32.26
N GLY A 525 10.12 20.40 -31.70
CA GLY A 525 8.68 20.65 -31.69
C GLY A 525 7.90 19.86 -30.65
N LYS A 526 8.57 19.19 -29.72
CA LYS A 526 7.94 18.49 -28.58
C LYS A 526 7.59 19.48 -27.48
N ALA A 527 6.45 19.25 -26.85
CA ALA A 527 5.98 20.06 -25.72
C ALA A 527 6.94 19.95 -24.52
N VAL A 528 7.10 21.05 -23.79
CA VAL A 528 8.00 21.10 -22.62
C VAL A 528 7.18 21.38 -21.36
N PHE A 529 7.33 20.50 -20.38
CA PHE A 529 6.76 20.68 -19.03
C PHE A 529 7.65 21.65 -18.25
N VAL A 530 7.28 22.91 -18.19
CA VAL A 530 8.03 23.97 -17.50
C VAL A 530 7.09 25.02 -16.90
N PRO A 531 7.19 25.30 -15.59
CA PRO A 531 8.00 24.60 -14.58
C PRO A 531 7.48 23.19 -14.30
N SER A 532 8.34 22.33 -13.76
CA SER A 532 8.05 20.94 -13.41
C SER A 532 8.76 20.57 -12.11
N PHE A 533 8.23 19.58 -11.37
CA PHE A 533 8.84 19.13 -10.11
C PHE A 533 8.65 17.63 -9.91
N SER A 534 9.75 16.88 -9.81
CA SER A 534 9.70 15.50 -9.33
C SER A 534 9.66 15.52 -7.80
N MET A 535 8.50 15.24 -7.21
CA MET A 535 8.29 15.23 -5.77
C MET A 535 9.25 14.26 -5.06
N GLU A 536 9.91 14.63 -4.05
CA GLU A 536 10.33 15.89 -3.45
C GLU A 536 11.81 16.13 -3.78
N ASN A 537 12.25 15.68 -4.96
CA ASN A 537 13.65 15.59 -5.36
C ASN A 537 14.10 16.81 -6.19
N SER A 538 15.41 17.03 -6.25
CA SER A 538 16.04 18.04 -7.11
C SER A 538 17.01 17.36 -8.07
N PRO A 539 17.19 17.91 -9.29
CA PRO A 539 18.25 17.46 -10.17
C PRO A 539 19.61 17.61 -9.51
N GLY A 540 20.51 16.66 -9.77
CA GLY A 540 21.83 16.63 -9.14
C GLY A 540 22.73 17.83 -9.45
N ASN A 541 22.42 18.58 -10.50
CA ASN A 541 23.24 19.68 -11.00
C ASN A 541 22.60 21.08 -10.94
N THR A 542 21.40 21.24 -10.33
CA THR A 542 20.71 22.55 -10.27
C THR A 542 20.70 23.18 -8.89
N GLY A 543 20.75 22.39 -7.84
CA GLY A 543 20.65 22.85 -6.45
C GLY A 543 19.27 23.33 -6.02
N VAL A 544 18.24 23.28 -6.91
CA VAL A 544 16.84 23.65 -6.64
C VAL A 544 15.91 22.59 -7.21
N CYS A 545 14.70 22.51 -6.63
CA CYS A 545 13.71 21.49 -7.00
C CYS A 545 12.91 21.85 -8.26
N LEU A 546 12.72 23.15 -8.58
CA LEU A 546 12.10 23.54 -9.84
C LEU A 546 12.96 23.03 -11.01
N SER A 547 12.34 22.39 -11.96
CA SER A 547 13.00 21.69 -13.05
C SER A 547 12.22 21.81 -14.37
N ILE A 548 12.67 21.09 -15.39
CA ILE A 548 12.03 20.93 -16.69
C ILE A 548 11.82 19.44 -16.94
N ASN A 549 10.68 19.07 -17.51
CA ASN A 549 10.38 17.71 -17.94
C ASN A 549 10.66 16.65 -16.86
N ALA A 550 10.17 16.86 -15.61
CA ALA A 550 10.10 15.78 -14.65
C ALA A 550 9.30 14.60 -15.25
N THR A 551 9.91 13.43 -15.30
CA THR A 551 9.36 12.28 -16.04
C THR A 551 7.99 11.86 -15.50
N GLY A 552 7.76 11.99 -14.18
CA GLY A 552 6.45 11.74 -13.56
C GLY A 552 5.36 12.70 -14.06
N ASP A 553 5.68 14.00 -14.23
CA ASP A 553 4.74 14.98 -14.78
C ASP A 553 4.38 14.68 -16.24
N ILE A 554 5.38 14.24 -17.06
CA ILE A 554 5.13 13.83 -18.43
C ILE A 554 4.20 12.61 -18.48
N MET A 555 4.43 11.61 -17.62
CA MET A 555 3.59 10.42 -17.53
C MET A 555 2.15 10.78 -17.12
N ALA A 556 1.99 11.65 -16.13
CA ALA A 556 0.70 12.13 -15.69
C ALA A 556 -0.04 12.92 -16.78
N GLY A 557 0.66 13.84 -17.46
CA GLY A 557 0.07 14.59 -18.58
C GLY A 557 -0.34 13.70 -19.74
N ARG A 558 0.45 12.67 -20.04
CA ARG A 558 0.12 11.68 -21.07
C ARG A 558 -1.12 10.89 -20.69
N HIS A 559 -1.17 10.35 -19.47
CA HIS A 559 -2.31 9.59 -18.97
C HIS A 559 -3.58 10.46 -18.90
N ALA A 560 -3.49 11.68 -18.37
CA ALA A 560 -4.62 12.60 -18.29
C ALA A 560 -5.25 12.89 -19.67
N LEU A 561 -4.41 13.14 -20.68
CA LEU A 561 -4.90 13.37 -22.06
C LEU A 561 -5.51 12.09 -22.66
N GLN A 562 -4.90 10.91 -22.44
CA GLN A 562 -5.44 9.63 -22.89
C GLN A 562 -6.78 9.32 -22.22
N ALA A 563 -6.86 9.47 -20.90
CA ALA A 563 -8.09 9.25 -20.13
C ALA A 563 -9.22 10.22 -20.55
N ALA A 564 -8.87 11.47 -20.87
CA ALA A 564 -9.85 12.43 -21.39
C ALA A 564 -10.38 12.04 -22.78
N VAL A 565 -9.52 11.57 -23.69
CA VAL A 565 -9.92 11.06 -25.01
C VAL A 565 -10.84 9.84 -24.85
N GLU A 566 -10.47 8.91 -23.99
CA GLU A 566 -11.28 7.71 -23.71
C GLU A 566 -12.62 8.09 -23.07
N ALA A 567 -12.64 9.04 -22.12
CA ALA A 567 -13.86 9.54 -21.50
C ALA A 567 -14.79 10.19 -22.52
N ALA A 568 -14.26 11.05 -23.37
CA ALA A 568 -15.03 11.72 -24.42
C ALA A 568 -15.60 10.72 -25.44
N ASN A 569 -14.81 9.73 -25.85
CA ASN A 569 -15.25 8.65 -26.74
C ASN A 569 -16.37 7.82 -26.10
N THR A 570 -16.20 7.45 -24.83
CA THR A 570 -17.19 6.65 -24.07
C THR A 570 -18.51 7.40 -23.88
N LEU A 571 -18.45 8.73 -23.71
CA LEU A 571 -19.65 9.56 -23.58
C LEU A 571 -20.23 10.01 -24.93
N GLY A 572 -19.50 9.90 -26.02
CA GLY A 572 -19.89 10.40 -27.35
C GLY A 572 -19.89 11.93 -27.45
N VAL A 573 -19.03 12.62 -26.66
CA VAL A 573 -18.92 14.08 -26.61
C VAL A 573 -17.56 14.53 -27.13
N GLU A 574 -17.40 15.82 -27.46
CA GLU A 574 -16.12 16.41 -27.89
C GLU A 574 -15.49 15.76 -29.13
N GLN A 575 -16.33 15.24 -30.07
CA GLN A 575 -15.92 14.42 -31.23
C GLN A 575 -15.63 15.23 -32.49
N GLY A 576 -16.01 16.52 -32.56
CA GLY A 576 -15.88 17.35 -33.77
C GLY A 576 -14.45 17.78 -34.07
N SER A 577 -14.22 18.20 -35.33
CA SER A 577 -12.97 18.83 -35.74
C SER A 577 -12.68 20.06 -34.87
N GLY A 578 -11.49 20.11 -34.23
CA GLY A 578 -11.12 21.17 -33.30
C GLY A 578 -11.75 21.05 -31.90
N GLN A 579 -12.55 20.01 -31.62
CA GLN A 579 -13.04 19.70 -30.26
C GLN A 579 -12.03 18.88 -29.45
N GLY A 580 -12.38 18.53 -28.21
CA GLY A 580 -11.49 17.93 -27.23
C GLY A 580 -10.69 16.73 -27.72
N VAL A 581 -11.36 15.70 -28.29
CA VAL A 581 -10.69 14.49 -28.80
C VAL A 581 -9.60 14.83 -29.82
N ALA A 582 -9.89 15.71 -30.80
CA ALA A 582 -8.92 16.09 -31.82
C ALA A 582 -7.75 16.89 -31.21
N ARG A 583 -8.04 17.88 -30.34
CA ARG A 583 -7.01 18.71 -29.70
C ARG A 583 -6.12 17.87 -28.76
N TRP A 584 -6.71 17.03 -27.89
CA TRP A 584 -5.98 16.21 -26.95
C TRP A 584 -5.12 15.14 -27.66
N THR A 585 -5.63 14.51 -28.73
CA THR A 585 -4.85 13.60 -29.57
C THR A 585 -3.66 14.30 -30.25
N ALA A 586 -3.88 15.51 -30.74
CA ALA A 586 -2.79 16.30 -31.34
C ALA A 586 -1.74 16.72 -30.30
N LEU A 587 -2.15 17.02 -29.06
CA LEU A 587 -1.25 17.35 -27.97
C LEU A 587 -0.47 16.10 -27.50
N LEU A 588 -1.12 14.94 -27.40
CA LEU A 588 -0.46 13.66 -27.10
C LEU A 588 0.69 13.35 -28.05
N ALA A 589 0.52 13.60 -29.34
CA ALA A 589 1.57 13.38 -30.36
C ALA A 589 2.79 14.30 -30.16
N LYS A 590 2.61 15.44 -29.51
CA LYS A 590 3.68 16.39 -29.21
C LYS A 590 4.37 16.15 -27.88
N LEU A 591 3.88 15.24 -27.02
CA LEU A 591 4.53 14.99 -25.73
C LEU A 591 5.94 14.43 -25.92
N PRO A 592 6.89 14.78 -25.05
CA PRO A 592 8.25 14.27 -25.14
C PRO A 592 8.30 12.77 -24.81
N ASP A 593 9.30 12.10 -25.36
CA ASP A 593 9.63 10.73 -25.01
C ASP A 593 10.36 10.68 -23.65
N TYR A 594 10.35 9.52 -22.99
CA TYR A 594 11.07 9.32 -21.75
C TYR A 594 12.54 9.06 -22.04
N ARG A 595 13.41 9.72 -21.30
CA ARG A 595 14.86 9.58 -21.46
C ARG A 595 15.38 8.38 -20.67
N VAL A 596 16.26 7.60 -21.27
CA VAL A 596 17.15 6.67 -20.61
C VAL A 596 18.51 7.37 -20.46
N ASN A 597 19.03 7.47 -19.24
CA ASN A 597 20.26 8.18 -18.95
C ASN A 597 21.52 7.35 -19.21
N GLY A 598 22.70 7.94 -18.99
CA GLY A 598 23.99 7.28 -19.20
C GLY A 598 24.23 6.03 -18.34
N ASP A 599 23.47 5.87 -17.26
CA ASP A 599 23.49 4.69 -16.39
C ASP A 599 22.55 3.57 -16.87
N SER A 600 21.93 3.73 -18.02
CA SER A 600 20.87 2.85 -18.54
C SER A 600 19.62 2.81 -17.66
N ALA A 601 19.42 3.81 -16.80
CA ALA A 601 18.24 3.96 -15.97
C ALA A 601 17.21 4.90 -16.63
N LEU A 602 15.93 4.67 -16.36
CA LEU A 602 14.90 5.64 -16.71
C LEU A 602 15.17 6.93 -15.92
N ALA A 603 15.38 8.01 -16.65
CA ALA A 603 15.78 9.28 -16.06
C ALA A 603 14.62 9.92 -15.28
N GLU A 604 14.92 10.49 -14.12
CA GLU A 604 13.94 11.24 -13.33
C GLU A 604 13.54 12.56 -14.00
N TRP A 605 14.44 13.12 -14.81
CA TRP A 605 14.19 14.28 -15.65
C TRP A 605 14.47 13.97 -17.12
N SER A 606 13.44 13.98 -17.92
CA SER A 606 13.55 13.77 -19.38
C SER A 606 13.99 15.05 -20.12
N TRP A 607 14.90 15.82 -19.51
CA TRP A 607 15.54 17.00 -20.07
C TRP A 607 17.05 16.78 -20.18
N PRO A 608 17.66 16.98 -21.37
CA PRO A 608 19.04 16.53 -21.64
C PRO A 608 20.12 17.08 -20.71
N THR A 609 19.95 18.30 -20.21
CA THR A 609 20.95 18.98 -19.38
C THR A 609 20.79 18.69 -17.87
N LEU A 610 19.72 18.01 -17.45
CA LEU A 610 19.49 17.66 -16.07
C LEU A 610 20.07 16.27 -15.75
N THR A 611 20.64 16.14 -14.55
CA THR A 611 21.22 14.89 -14.06
C THR A 611 20.41 14.33 -12.91
N ASP A 612 20.34 13.00 -12.84
CA ASP A 612 19.57 12.33 -11.79
C ASP A 612 20.29 12.38 -10.44
N ARG A 613 19.51 12.51 -9.37
CA ARG A 613 19.94 12.36 -7.98
C ARG A 613 19.28 11.12 -7.42
N TYR A 614 20.04 10.03 -7.29
CA TYR A 614 19.48 8.72 -6.93
C TYR A 614 19.18 8.56 -5.45
N ASP A 615 19.93 9.21 -4.56
CA ASP A 615 19.69 9.10 -3.13
C ASP A 615 18.49 9.93 -2.70
N HIS A 616 17.31 9.32 -2.86
CA HIS A 616 16.02 9.90 -2.49
C HIS A 616 14.98 8.81 -2.24
N ARG A 617 14.01 9.09 -1.36
CA ARG A 617 12.96 8.13 -0.98
C ARG A 617 11.82 8.02 -1.99
N HIS A 618 11.49 9.09 -2.74
CA HIS A 618 10.43 9.10 -3.74
C HIS A 618 10.89 8.54 -5.10
N ILE A 619 9.95 7.99 -5.87
CA ILE A 619 10.16 7.41 -7.21
C ILE A 619 9.12 7.90 -8.22
N GLN A 620 8.75 9.17 -8.21
CA GLN A 620 7.70 9.74 -9.08
C GLN A 620 7.92 9.48 -10.57
N HIS A 621 9.16 9.36 -11.02
CA HIS A 621 9.49 9.01 -12.40
C HIS A 621 9.13 7.57 -12.79
N LEU A 622 8.67 6.74 -11.85
CA LEU A 622 8.13 5.42 -12.13
C LEU A 622 6.59 5.38 -12.08
N TYR A 623 5.94 6.54 -12.15
CA TYR A 623 4.48 6.67 -12.20
C TYR A 623 3.85 5.79 -13.29
N GLY A 624 4.49 5.69 -14.45
CA GLY A 624 4.06 4.82 -15.54
C GLY A 624 4.10 3.32 -15.23
N ALA A 625 4.90 2.89 -14.24
CA ALA A 625 4.88 1.52 -13.77
C ALA A 625 3.80 1.31 -12.70
N TRP A 626 3.78 2.14 -11.66
CA TRP A 626 2.73 2.16 -10.63
C TRP A 626 2.41 3.62 -10.25
N PRO A 627 1.13 3.97 -10.13
CA PRO A 627 -0.08 3.16 -10.27
C PRO A 627 -0.53 2.87 -11.70
N LEU A 628 0.00 3.58 -12.71
CA LEU A 628 -0.35 3.35 -14.12
C LEU A 628 0.10 1.96 -14.60
N HIS A 629 -0.28 1.64 -15.82
CA HIS A 629 0.09 0.39 -16.50
C HIS A 629 0.93 0.64 -17.76
N GLU A 630 1.44 1.85 -17.94
CA GLU A 630 2.12 2.27 -19.17
C GLU A 630 3.44 1.52 -19.38
N ILE A 631 4.24 1.38 -18.30
CA ILE A 631 5.52 0.66 -18.38
C ILE A 631 5.27 -0.79 -18.00
N ASN A 632 5.09 -1.63 -19.01
CA ASN A 632 4.92 -3.07 -18.88
C ASN A 632 5.62 -3.82 -20.01
N PRO A 633 5.89 -5.13 -19.86
CA PRO A 633 6.63 -5.90 -20.86
C PRO A 633 5.93 -6.05 -22.22
N GLU A 634 4.60 -5.95 -22.27
CA GLU A 634 3.82 -6.15 -23.48
C GLU A 634 3.75 -4.89 -24.37
N GLU A 635 3.61 -3.73 -23.73
CA GLU A 635 3.36 -2.46 -24.42
C GLU A 635 4.61 -1.61 -24.58
N LYS A 636 5.46 -1.57 -23.54
CA LYS A 636 6.71 -0.77 -23.55
C LYS A 636 7.90 -1.59 -23.06
N PRO A 637 8.23 -2.73 -23.69
CA PRO A 637 9.30 -3.63 -23.24
C PRO A 637 10.65 -2.92 -23.12
N ALA A 638 10.93 -1.94 -23.98
CA ALA A 638 12.18 -1.18 -23.96
C ALA A 638 12.38 -0.33 -22.68
N LEU A 639 11.30 0.00 -21.97
CA LEU A 639 11.38 0.82 -20.75
C LEU A 639 11.42 -0.03 -19.46
N VAL A 640 11.10 -1.31 -19.51
CA VAL A 640 11.05 -2.17 -18.30
C VAL A 640 12.40 -2.29 -17.63
N ARG A 641 13.45 -2.59 -18.41
CA ARG A 641 14.82 -2.67 -17.88
C ARG A 641 15.34 -1.33 -17.36
N PRO A 642 15.20 -0.20 -18.09
CA PRO A 642 15.54 1.12 -17.55
C PRO A 642 14.79 1.47 -16.27
N ALA A 643 13.51 1.11 -16.13
CA ALA A 643 12.73 1.32 -14.92
C ALA A 643 13.24 0.46 -13.74
N LEU A 644 13.54 -0.82 -13.98
CA LEU A 644 14.18 -1.69 -12.97
C LEU A 644 15.56 -1.15 -12.58
N LYS A 645 16.33 -0.63 -13.54
CA LYS A 645 17.64 -0.02 -13.26
C LYS A 645 17.51 1.26 -12.43
N ALA A 646 16.48 2.06 -12.66
CA ALA A 646 16.17 3.22 -11.84
C ALA A 646 15.83 2.82 -10.38
N LEU A 647 15.02 1.75 -10.19
CA LEU A 647 14.76 1.18 -8.86
C LEU A 647 16.03 0.66 -8.17
N GLU A 648 16.90 -0.03 -8.92
CA GLU A 648 18.16 -0.57 -8.39
C GLU A 648 19.08 0.55 -7.89
N LYS A 649 19.19 1.63 -8.65
CA LYS A 649 20.08 2.77 -8.33
C LYS A 649 19.50 3.69 -7.25
N ARG A 650 18.18 3.63 -6.99
CA ARG A 650 17.56 4.50 -6.01
C ARG A 650 18.08 4.21 -4.60
N GLY A 651 18.76 5.18 -4.02
CA GLY A 651 19.16 5.19 -2.61
C GLY A 651 17.97 5.38 -1.68
N ASP A 652 18.17 5.17 -0.40
CA ASP A 652 17.09 5.31 0.59
C ASP A 652 16.94 6.75 1.10
N GLN A 653 17.99 7.58 1.02
CA GLN A 653 18.09 8.89 1.67
C GLN A 653 17.87 8.75 3.20
N ASN A 654 16.70 8.27 3.57
CA ASN A 654 16.35 7.68 4.84
C ASN A 654 15.42 6.49 4.58
N ILE A 655 15.45 5.45 5.40
CA ILE A 655 14.49 4.37 5.32
C ILE A 655 13.13 4.94 5.74
N SER A 656 12.18 4.94 4.82
CA SER A 656 10.81 5.37 5.09
C SER A 656 9.79 4.33 4.61
N ALA A 657 8.69 4.22 5.34
CA ALA A 657 7.60 3.29 5.00
C ALA A 657 7.08 3.57 3.59
N HIS A 658 6.65 4.80 3.31
CA HIS A 658 6.07 5.15 2.00
C HIS A 658 7.04 4.93 0.84
N GLY A 659 8.33 5.26 0.99
CA GLY A 659 9.32 5.04 -0.05
C GLY A 659 9.53 3.56 -0.34
N SER A 660 9.59 2.72 0.70
CA SER A 660 9.71 1.26 0.55
C SER A 660 8.46 0.64 -0.10
N LEU A 661 7.26 1.08 0.31
CA LEU A 661 6.00 0.60 -0.27
C LEU A 661 5.86 0.97 -1.75
N HIS A 662 6.16 2.22 -2.10
CA HIS A 662 6.11 2.68 -3.49
C HIS A 662 7.05 1.86 -4.38
N ARG A 663 8.28 1.57 -3.89
CA ARG A 663 9.23 0.70 -4.60
C ARG A 663 8.75 -0.75 -4.69
N ALA A 664 8.09 -1.27 -3.65
CA ALA A 664 7.52 -2.62 -3.68
C ALA A 664 6.40 -2.73 -4.73
N LEU A 665 5.50 -1.75 -4.79
CA LEU A 665 4.42 -1.67 -5.78
C LEU A 665 4.97 -1.52 -7.22
N ALA A 666 5.94 -0.64 -7.42
CA ALA A 666 6.61 -0.51 -8.72
C ALA A 666 7.35 -1.81 -9.10
N GLY A 667 8.02 -2.46 -8.16
CA GLY A 667 8.66 -3.77 -8.34
C GLY A 667 7.66 -4.85 -8.74
N ALA A 668 6.50 -4.91 -8.09
CA ALA A 668 5.42 -5.83 -8.43
C ALA A 668 4.93 -5.63 -9.88
N ARG A 669 4.73 -4.38 -10.29
CA ARG A 669 4.32 -4.04 -11.66
C ARG A 669 5.41 -4.31 -12.70
N LEU A 670 6.67 -4.16 -12.34
CA LEU A 670 7.83 -4.48 -13.18
C LEU A 670 8.23 -5.96 -13.10
N LYS A 671 7.43 -6.80 -12.43
CA LYS A 671 7.57 -8.27 -12.36
C LYS A 671 8.81 -8.76 -11.60
N ASP A 672 9.24 -8.02 -10.61
CA ASP A 672 10.42 -8.33 -9.78
C ASP A 672 10.02 -8.65 -8.33
N GLY A 673 9.87 -9.95 -8.01
CA GLY A 673 9.55 -10.43 -6.66
C GLY A 673 10.66 -10.17 -5.62
N GLY A 674 11.92 -10.07 -6.07
CA GLY A 674 13.04 -9.70 -5.20
C GLY A 674 12.91 -8.26 -4.69
N LYS A 675 12.55 -7.31 -5.57
CA LYS A 675 12.28 -5.92 -5.17
C LYS A 675 11.09 -5.81 -4.23
N VAL A 676 10.05 -6.61 -4.44
CA VAL A 676 8.92 -6.68 -3.49
C VAL A 676 9.40 -7.12 -2.11
N TYR A 677 10.09 -8.26 -2.05
CA TYR A 677 10.58 -8.81 -0.77
C TYR A 677 11.53 -7.88 -0.04
N ASP A 678 12.52 -7.33 -0.74
CA ASP A 678 13.55 -6.47 -0.14
C ASP A 678 12.95 -5.19 0.45
N ASN A 679 11.95 -4.60 -0.20
CA ASN A 679 11.31 -3.39 0.31
C ASN A 679 10.33 -3.69 1.46
N LEU A 680 9.60 -4.79 1.44
CA LEU A 680 8.82 -5.25 2.59
C LEU A 680 9.73 -5.56 3.79
N LYS A 681 10.89 -6.19 3.55
CA LYS A 681 11.88 -6.47 4.58
C LYS A 681 12.46 -5.19 5.19
N LYS A 682 12.62 -4.10 4.44
CA LYS A 682 13.03 -2.79 4.99
C LYS A 682 12.05 -2.25 6.02
N ILE A 683 10.77 -2.53 5.90
CA ILE A 683 9.76 -2.12 6.87
C ILE A 683 9.73 -3.09 8.05
N ILE A 684 9.49 -4.38 7.77
CA ILE A 684 9.24 -5.40 8.78
C ILE A 684 10.50 -5.68 9.61
N GLY A 685 11.68 -5.67 8.98
CA GLY A 685 12.97 -5.96 9.60
C GLY A 685 13.61 -4.77 10.33
N ASN A 686 13.08 -3.55 10.25
CA ASN A 686 13.65 -2.37 10.90
C ASN A 686 12.82 -1.85 12.08
N ASN A 687 12.13 -2.74 12.78
CA ASN A 687 11.34 -2.41 13.96
C ASN A 687 10.37 -1.25 13.71
N MET A 688 9.59 -1.35 12.62
CA MET A 688 8.61 -0.32 12.22
C MET A 688 7.17 -0.77 12.47
N VAL A 689 6.93 -1.71 13.39
CA VAL A 689 5.60 -2.25 13.70
C VAL A 689 5.30 -2.08 15.18
N PHE A 690 4.26 -1.31 15.53
CA PHE A 690 3.76 -1.15 16.89
C PHE A 690 2.94 -2.38 17.34
N LYS A 691 2.70 -2.52 18.64
CA LYS A 691 1.88 -3.62 19.16
C LYS A 691 0.42 -3.58 18.71
N SER A 692 -0.07 -2.42 18.29
CA SER A 692 -1.37 -2.26 17.62
C SER A 692 -1.41 -2.79 16.18
N LEU A 693 -0.27 -3.21 15.63
CA LEU A 693 0.03 -3.48 14.22
C LEU A 693 -0.11 -2.25 13.31
N MET A 694 -0.28 -1.06 13.86
CA MET A 694 0.07 0.16 13.13
C MET A 694 1.57 0.18 12.85
N THR A 695 1.97 0.96 11.87
CA THR A 695 3.36 1.02 11.45
C THR A 695 4.01 2.35 11.80
N SER A 696 5.33 2.40 11.71
CA SER A 696 6.10 3.62 11.81
C SER A 696 6.50 4.10 10.42
N HIS A 697 6.60 5.41 10.25
CA HIS A 697 7.14 5.98 9.02
C HIS A 697 8.65 5.74 8.87
N ASN A 698 9.38 5.78 9.99
CA ASN A 698 10.83 5.54 10.04
C ASN A 698 11.15 4.35 10.97
N PRO A 699 12.38 3.80 10.90
CA PRO A 699 12.84 2.74 11.81
C PRO A 699 12.69 3.08 13.30
N ASP A 700 12.65 2.02 14.10
CA ASP A 700 12.65 2.08 15.56
C ASP A 700 11.46 2.84 16.17
N LEU A 701 10.28 2.72 15.55
CA LEU A 701 9.01 3.27 16.02
C LEU A 701 9.01 4.81 16.19
N ASP A 702 9.78 5.52 15.36
CA ASP A 702 9.99 6.96 15.46
C ASP A 702 8.72 7.78 15.22
N ILE A 703 7.94 7.46 14.15
CA ILE A 703 6.73 8.21 13.79
C ILE A 703 5.58 7.25 13.55
N TYR A 704 4.53 7.34 14.38
CA TYR A 704 3.29 6.58 14.22
C TYR A 704 2.59 6.92 12.90
N ASN A 705 2.33 5.90 12.06
CA ASN A 705 1.88 6.12 10.69
C ASN A 705 1.16 4.90 10.13
N ALA A 706 0.11 5.11 9.35
CA ALA A 706 -0.73 4.07 8.77
C ALA A 706 -0.30 3.60 7.37
N ASP A 707 0.68 4.25 6.74
CA ASP A 707 1.00 4.00 5.32
C ASP A 707 1.31 2.53 5.04
N ALA A 708 2.24 1.94 5.80
CA ALA A 708 2.62 0.56 5.57
C ALA A 708 1.53 -0.42 6.00
N ALA A 709 0.84 -0.15 7.10
CA ALA A 709 -0.27 -0.98 7.54
C ALA A 709 -1.35 -1.11 6.46
N ASN A 710 -1.78 0.01 5.88
CA ASN A 710 -2.86 0.02 4.87
C ASN A 710 -2.39 -0.44 3.48
N ALA A 711 -1.14 -0.15 3.08
CA ALA A 711 -0.62 -0.46 1.75
C ALA A 711 -0.15 -1.91 1.58
N LEU A 712 0.36 -2.54 2.63
CA LEU A 712 0.96 -3.89 2.57
C LEU A 712 0.02 -4.94 1.96
N PRO A 713 -1.28 -4.99 2.28
CA PRO A 713 -2.20 -5.91 1.61
C PRO A 713 -2.25 -5.70 0.09
N GLY A 714 -2.23 -4.45 -0.37
CA GLY A 714 -2.20 -4.09 -1.79
C GLY A 714 -0.90 -4.53 -2.48
N VAL A 715 0.25 -4.36 -1.82
CA VAL A 715 1.56 -4.84 -2.32
C VAL A 715 1.53 -6.35 -2.55
N LEU A 716 1.04 -7.11 -1.57
CA LEU A 716 0.96 -8.57 -1.69
C LEU A 716 -0.02 -8.99 -2.77
N ALA A 717 -1.16 -8.33 -2.87
CA ALA A 717 -2.14 -8.62 -3.93
C ALA A 717 -1.54 -8.39 -5.33
N GLU A 718 -0.86 -7.26 -5.57
CA GLU A 718 -0.21 -6.95 -6.85
C GLU A 718 0.95 -7.90 -7.19
N ALA A 719 1.65 -8.42 -6.18
CA ALA A 719 2.71 -9.40 -6.38
C ALA A 719 2.16 -10.80 -6.71
N LEU A 720 0.96 -11.13 -6.23
CA LEU A 720 0.30 -12.42 -6.42
C LEU A 720 -0.55 -12.45 -7.69
N ILE A 721 -1.30 -11.37 -7.94
CA ILE A 721 -2.21 -11.25 -9.08
C ILE A 721 -2.11 -9.83 -9.63
N TYR A 722 -1.71 -9.71 -10.88
CA TYR A 722 -1.77 -8.47 -11.62
C TYR A 722 -2.91 -8.52 -12.64
N SER A 723 -3.57 -7.40 -12.84
CA SER A 723 -4.60 -7.28 -13.86
C SER A 723 -4.64 -5.89 -14.50
N ARG A 724 -5.08 -5.85 -15.74
CA ARG A 724 -5.56 -4.69 -16.47
C ARG A 724 -6.68 -5.15 -17.41
N PRO A 725 -7.51 -4.27 -17.95
CA PRO A 725 -8.54 -4.71 -18.88
C PRO A 725 -7.98 -5.63 -19.98
N GLY A 726 -8.58 -6.82 -20.13
CA GLY A 726 -8.13 -7.85 -21.08
C GLY A 726 -6.93 -8.71 -20.65
N VAL A 727 -6.33 -8.46 -19.49
CA VAL A 727 -5.15 -9.22 -19.00
C VAL A 727 -5.33 -9.66 -17.56
N LEU A 728 -4.99 -10.91 -17.29
CA LEU A 728 -4.90 -11.48 -15.96
C LEU A 728 -3.57 -12.22 -15.83
N GLU A 729 -2.72 -11.81 -14.91
CA GLU A 729 -1.42 -12.44 -14.70
C GLU A 729 -1.32 -13.03 -13.30
N VAL A 730 -0.90 -14.29 -13.21
CA VAL A 730 -0.70 -15.02 -11.96
C VAL A 730 0.76 -15.04 -11.58
N LEU A 731 1.05 -14.80 -10.30
CA LEU A 731 2.38 -14.76 -9.71
C LEU A 731 3.36 -13.84 -10.45
N PRO A 732 2.95 -12.61 -10.82
CA PRO A 732 3.79 -11.71 -11.63
C PRO A 732 5.10 -11.37 -10.93
N ALA A 733 5.07 -11.21 -9.61
CA ALA A 733 6.22 -10.78 -8.80
C ALA A 733 6.25 -11.49 -7.43
N LEU A 734 5.88 -12.77 -7.40
CA LEU A 734 5.89 -13.55 -6.16
C LEU A 734 7.31 -13.65 -5.60
N PRO A 735 7.57 -13.21 -4.36
CA PRO A 735 8.82 -13.48 -3.66
C PRO A 735 9.07 -14.99 -3.53
N ASP A 736 10.30 -15.44 -3.78
CA ASP A 736 10.65 -16.87 -3.75
C ASP A 736 10.46 -17.52 -2.37
N GLN A 737 10.41 -16.71 -1.31
CA GLN A 737 10.14 -17.15 0.07
C GLN A 737 8.67 -17.59 0.27
N LEU A 738 7.74 -17.12 -0.57
CA LEU A 738 6.34 -17.46 -0.51
C LEU A 738 6.03 -18.70 -1.36
N VAL A 739 6.50 -19.87 -0.89
CA VAL A 739 6.46 -21.12 -1.66
C VAL A 739 5.04 -21.64 -1.89
N LYS A 740 4.15 -21.42 -0.93
CA LYS A 740 2.77 -21.94 -0.94
C LYS A 740 1.83 -20.99 -0.21
N GLY A 741 0.61 -20.89 -0.70
CA GLY A 741 -0.41 -20.11 -0.05
C GLY A 741 -1.69 -19.97 -0.86
N SER A 742 -2.60 -19.15 -0.34
CA SER A 742 -3.83 -18.78 -1.05
C SER A 742 -4.25 -17.34 -0.75
N LEU A 743 -4.91 -16.73 -1.72
CA LEU A 743 -5.55 -15.43 -1.59
C LEU A 743 -6.99 -15.53 -2.09
N THR A 744 -7.95 -15.10 -1.30
CA THR A 744 -9.36 -15.07 -1.70
C THR A 744 -9.84 -13.65 -1.90
N GLY A 745 -10.90 -13.48 -2.69
CA GLY A 745 -11.63 -12.24 -2.78
C GLY A 745 -10.86 -11.09 -3.41
N VAL A 746 -10.31 -11.30 -4.61
CA VAL A 746 -9.66 -10.24 -5.40
C VAL A 746 -10.59 -9.76 -6.50
N ARG A 747 -10.67 -8.45 -6.69
CA ARG A 747 -11.28 -7.82 -7.86
C ARG A 747 -10.21 -7.44 -8.86
N ALA A 748 -10.20 -8.12 -9.99
CA ALA A 748 -9.32 -7.77 -11.09
C ALA A 748 -9.92 -6.64 -11.92
N ARG A 749 -9.07 -5.77 -12.45
CA ARG A 749 -9.42 -4.74 -13.42
C ARG A 749 -9.95 -5.44 -14.69
N GLY A 750 -11.00 -4.90 -15.30
CA GLY A 750 -11.74 -5.60 -16.35
C GLY A 750 -12.97 -6.35 -15.81
N ARG A 751 -13.42 -6.05 -14.59
CA ARG A 751 -14.63 -6.56 -13.96
C ARG A 751 -14.65 -8.09 -13.77
N ILE A 752 -13.54 -8.63 -13.33
CA ILE A 752 -13.39 -10.06 -12.98
C ILE A 752 -13.27 -10.18 -11.47
N ARG A 753 -14.10 -11.01 -10.86
CA ARG A 753 -13.98 -11.42 -9.47
C ARG A 753 -13.21 -12.74 -9.39
N ILE A 754 -12.11 -12.74 -8.66
CA ILE A 754 -11.33 -13.93 -8.33
C ILE A 754 -11.78 -14.35 -6.93
N HIS A 755 -12.54 -15.43 -6.83
CA HIS A 755 -13.06 -15.97 -5.58
C HIS A 755 -11.97 -16.60 -4.75
N THR A 756 -11.14 -17.41 -5.41
CA THR A 756 -9.98 -18.07 -4.81
C THR A 756 -8.84 -18.08 -5.78
N PHE A 757 -7.65 -17.88 -5.26
CA PHE A 757 -6.38 -18.08 -5.91
C PHE A 757 -5.48 -18.86 -4.95
N ALA A 758 -4.86 -19.94 -5.40
CA ALA A 758 -3.91 -20.71 -4.60
C ALA A 758 -2.70 -21.09 -5.44
N TRP A 759 -1.54 -21.17 -4.80
CA TRP A 759 -0.30 -21.57 -5.46
C TRP A 759 0.49 -22.55 -4.59
N ASP A 760 1.19 -23.45 -5.24
CA ASP A 760 2.16 -24.35 -4.64
C ASP A 760 3.33 -24.54 -5.62
N LEU A 761 4.46 -23.88 -5.34
CA LEU A 761 5.63 -23.93 -6.20
C LEU A 761 6.30 -25.31 -6.17
N THR A 762 6.10 -26.10 -5.11
CA THR A 762 6.59 -27.46 -5.00
C THR A 762 5.77 -28.43 -5.87
N ALA A 763 4.45 -28.27 -5.81
CA ALA A 763 3.53 -29.01 -6.68
C ALA A 763 3.53 -28.46 -8.13
N ARG A 764 4.16 -27.31 -8.37
CA ARG A 764 4.25 -26.64 -9.68
C ARG A 764 2.88 -26.22 -10.23
N THR A 765 2.00 -25.76 -9.37
CA THR A 765 0.62 -25.41 -9.76
C THR A 765 0.18 -24.07 -9.20
N ALA A 766 -0.69 -23.41 -9.97
CA ALA A 766 -1.54 -22.33 -9.46
C ALA A 766 -2.98 -22.58 -9.93
N THR A 767 -3.94 -22.30 -9.04
CA THR A 767 -5.38 -22.48 -9.31
C THR A 767 -6.14 -21.21 -9.06
N LEU A 768 -7.11 -20.89 -9.91
CA LEU A 768 -8.00 -19.75 -9.78
C LEU A 768 -9.44 -20.22 -9.95
N SER A 769 -10.35 -19.57 -9.21
CA SER A 769 -11.78 -19.63 -9.47
C SER A 769 -12.27 -18.22 -9.72
N VAL A 770 -12.76 -17.94 -10.92
CA VAL A 770 -13.10 -16.57 -11.37
C VAL A 770 -14.54 -16.47 -11.88
N THR A 771 -15.11 -15.27 -11.81
CA THR A 771 -16.34 -14.89 -12.50
C THR A 771 -16.14 -13.55 -13.18
N SER A 772 -16.41 -13.48 -14.48
CA SER A 772 -16.43 -12.22 -15.22
C SER A 772 -17.82 -11.60 -15.19
N ALA A 773 -17.91 -10.29 -15.08
CA ALA A 773 -19.19 -9.59 -15.16
C ALA A 773 -19.68 -9.40 -16.62
N VAL A 774 -18.81 -9.67 -17.59
CA VAL A 774 -19.08 -9.51 -19.03
C VAL A 774 -18.48 -10.67 -19.80
N ASP A 775 -19.00 -10.93 -21.01
CA ASP A 775 -18.31 -11.81 -21.95
C ASP A 775 -17.01 -11.17 -22.41
N GLN A 776 -15.90 -11.82 -22.21
CA GLN A 776 -14.60 -11.32 -22.63
C GLN A 776 -13.57 -12.44 -22.80
N THR A 777 -12.60 -12.21 -23.66
CA THR A 777 -11.37 -13.02 -23.70
C THR A 777 -10.28 -12.27 -22.94
N VAL A 778 -9.60 -12.98 -22.05
CA VAL A 778 -8.47 -12.45 -21.31
C VAL A 778 -7.20 -13.20 -21.64
N THR A 779 -6.12 -12.46 -21.75
CA THR A 779 -4.78 -13.05 -21.83
C THR A 779 -4.34 -13.44 -20.43
N LEU A 780 -4.34 -14.75 -20.14
CA LEU A 780 -3.81 -15.32 -18.91
C LEU A 780 -2.30 -15.47 -19.03
N ILE A 781 -1.54 -14.82 -18.15
CA ILE A 781 -0.08 -14.78 -18.18
C ILE A 781 0.51 -15.41 -16.92
N SER A 782 1.64 -16.13 -17.05
CA SER A 782 2.53 -16.48 -15.94
C SER A 782 3.99 -16.39 -16.36
N ARG A 783 4.75 -15.50 -15.73
CA ARG A 783 6.20 -15.38 -15.99
C ARG A 783 6.98 -16.62 -15.49
N ARG A 784 6.40 -17.39 -14.57
CA ARG A 784 6.98 -18.65 -14.09
C ARG A 784 6.74 -19.81 -15.08
N GLY A 785 6.32 -19.51 -16.31
CA GLY A 785 5.97 -20.45 -17.36
C GLY A 785 4.54 -20.97 -17.26
N LEU A 786 4.00 -21.35 -18.40
CA LEU A 786 2.64 -21.86 -18.57
C LEU A 786 2.72 -23.14 -19.40
N THR A 787 3.05 -24.28 -18.73
CA THR A 787 3.20 -25.56 -19.45
C THR A 787 1.86 -26.16 -19.82
N SER A 788 0.82 -25.93 -19.01
CA SER A 788 -0.56 -26.28 -19.34
C SER A 788 -1.57 -25.36 -18.65
N VAL A 789 -2.73 -25.23 -19.25
CA VAL A 789 -3.93 -24.61 -18.66
C VAL A 789 -5.07 -25.60 -18.77
N THR A 790 -5.65 -25.97 -17.64
CA THR A 790 -6.82 -26.85 -17.55
C THR A 790 -8.01 -26.06 -17.06
N THR A 791 -9.05 -25.98 -17.85
CA THR A 791 -10.30 -25.27 -17.53
C THR A 791 -11.45 -25.78 -18.42
N SER A 792 -12.68 -25.47 -18.04
CA SER A 792 -13.86 -25.69 -18.89
C SER A 792 -14.06 -24.61 -19.96
N ALA A 793 -13.39 -23.48 -19.81
CA ALA A 793 -13.43 -22.38 -20.77
C ALA A 793 -12.63 -22.70 -22.05
N ALA A 794 -12.97 -22.02 -23.15
CA ALA A 794 -12.17 -22.12 -24.36
C ALA A 794 -10.81 -21.47 -24.14
N VAL A 795 -9.75 -22.21 -24.51
CA VAL A 795 -8.35 -21.78 -24.40
C VAL A 795 -7.69 -21.85 -25.75
N THR A 796 -7.04 -20.77 -26.16
CA THR A 796 -6.24 -20.72 -27.39
C THR A 796 -4.84 -20.18 -27.13
N ALA A 797 -3.93 -20.38 -28.10
CA ALA A 797 -2.59 -19.81 -28.01
C ALA A 797 -2.64 -18.29 -28.00
N SER A 798 -1.75 -17.67 -27.21
CA SER A 798 -1.61 -16.22 -27.19
C SER A 798 -0.49 -15.77 -28.13
N PRO A 799 -0.62 -14.62 -28.80
CA PRO A 799 0.47 -14.03 -29.58
C PRO A 799 1.71 -13.66 -28.73
N LEU A 800 1.54 -13.57 -27.43
CA LEU A 800 2.66 -13.29 -26.50
C LEU A 800 3.60 -14.49 -26.31
N GLY A 801 3.26 -15.68 -26.82
CA GLY A 801 4.11 -16.87 -26.73
C GLY A 801 3.71 -17.84 -25.63
N THR A 802 4.64 -18.74 -25.25
CA THR A 802 4.36 -19.90 -24.39
C THR A 802 4.03 -19.57 -22.94
N HIS A 803 4.34 -18.37 -22.47
CA HIS A 803 4.01 -17.89 -21.11
C HIS A 803 2.61 -17.29 -20.99
N ALA A 804 1.82 -17.31 -22.06
CA ALA A 804 0.47 -16.75 -22.10
C ALA A 804 -0.53 -17.65 -22.84
N ARG A 805 -1.81 -17.54 -22.51
CA ARG A 805 -2.94 -18.20 -23.19
C ARG A 805 -4.14 -17.24 -23.22
N GLU A 806 -4.92 -17.28 -24.31
CA GLU A 806 -6.20 -16.59 -24.39
C GLU A 806 -7.29 -17.47 -23.78
N VAL A 807 -8.02 -16.94 -22.78
CA VAL A 807 -9.09 -17.65 -22.07
C VAL A 807 -10.39 -16.89 -22.26
N SER A 808 -11.41 -17.53 -22.81
CA SER A 808 -12.73 -16.91 -23.01
C SER A 808 -13.61 -17.11 -21.78
N LEU A 809 -13.99 -16.02 -21.13
CA LEU A 809 -14.84 -15.98 -19.95
C LEU A 809 -16.28 -15.56 -20.35
N VAL A 810 -17.27 -16.33 -19.90
CA VAL A 810 -18.68 -16.03 -20.10
C VAL A 810 -19.22 -15.25 -18.90
N ALA A 811 -20.00 -14.22 -19.16
CA ALA A 811 -20.59 -13.36 -18.14
C ALA A 811 -21.38 -14.15 -17.09
N GLY A 812 -21.11 -13.90 -15.81
CA GLY A 812 -21.78 -14.54 -14.67
C GLY A 812 -21.41 -16.01 -14.44
N GLN A 813 -20.67 -16.65 -15.36
CA GLN A 813 -20.25 -18.04 -15.21
C GLN A 813 -19.00 -18.15 -14.34
N ARG A 814 -19.03 -19.03 -13.33
CA ARG A 814 -17.84 -19.37 -12.56
C ARG A 814 -16.95 -20.32 -13.38
N THR A 815 -15.70 -19.97 -13.52
CA THR A 815 -14.69 -20.70 -14.28
C THR A 815 -13.53 -21.02 -13.37
N ASP A 816 -13.21 -22.32 -13.27
CA ASP A 816 -12.03 -22.78 -12.55
C ASP A 816 -10.89 -23.00 -13.56
N ILE A 817 -9.70 -22.53 -13.20
CA ILE A 817 -8.51 -22.56 -14.04
C ILE A 817 -7.36 -23.13 -13.23
N THR A 818 -6.71 -24.17 -13.74
CA THR A 818 -5.48 -24.73 -13.19
C THR A 818 -4.33 -24.49 -14.15
N VAL A 819 -3.24 -23.93 -13.64
CA VAL A 819 -2.03 -23.59 -14.37
C VAL A 819 -0.89 -24.46 -13.88
N SER A 820 -0.15 -25.10 -14.80
CA SER A 820 1.11 -25.80 -14.48
C SER A 820 2.30 -24.88 -14.75
N LEU A 821 3.22 -24.79 -13.77
CA LEU A 821 4.34 -23.85 -13.73
C LEU A 821 5.70 -24.53 -13.94
N LEU A 822 6.67 -23.76 -14.44
CA LEU A 822 8.09 -24.16 -14.51
C LEU A 822 8.85 -23.77 -13.24
N THR A 823 8.50 -24.38 -12.12
CA THR A 823 9.18 -24.16 -10.82
C THR A 823 9.90 -25.43 -10.39
N GLY A 824 11.02 -25.29 -9.65
CA GLY A 824 11.85 -26.41 -9.23
C GLY A 824 12.93 -26.79 -10.27
N TRP A 825 13.36 -28.06 -10.28
CA TRP A 825 14.46 -28.54 -11.10
C TRP A 825 13.94 -29.42 -12.22
N PHE A 826 14.56 -29.29 -13.41
CA PHE A 826 14.19 -30.00 -14.63
C PHE A 826 15.43 -30.54 -15.36
N ARG A 827 15.26 -31.59 -16.09
CA ARG A 827 16.17 -32.01 -17.16
C ARG A 827 15.62 -31.55 -18.50
N LEU A 828 16.49 -31.11 -19.37
CA LEU A 828 16.19 -30.77 -20.76
C LEU A 828 16.69 -31.90 -21.62
N VAL A 829 15.77 -32.70 -22.18
CA VAL A 829 16.09 -33.92 -22.94
C VAL A 829 15.94 -33.60 -24.41
N ASN A 830 16.99 -33.80 -25.19
CA ASN A 830 17.03 -33.55 -26.63
C ASN A 830 16.04 -34.42 -27.41
N GLY A 831 15.33 -33.86 -28.35
CA GLY A 831 14.32 -34.56 -29.14
C GLY A 831 14.88 -35.66 -30.05
N LEU A 832 16.09 -35.47 -30.59
CA LEU A 832 16.75 -36.42 -31.47
C LEU A 832 17.49 -37.52 -30.69
N SER A 833 18.44 -37.12 -29.85
CA SER A 833 19.38 -38.04 -29.18
C SER A 833 18.81 -38.68 -27.93
N ARG A 834 17.76 -38.15 -27.34
CA ARG A 834 17.19 -38.49 -26.02
C ARG A 834 18.16 -38.29 -24.85
N GLN A 835 19.25 -37.56 -25.06
CA GLN A 835 20.24 -37.23 -24.04
C GLN A 835 19.88 -35.88 -23.37
N ALA A 836 20.43 -35.67 -22.17
CA ALA A 836 20.16 -34.49 -21.37
C ALA A 836 21.18 -33.37 -21.66
N LEU A 837 20.72 -32.12 -21.62
CA LEU A 837 21.56 -30.91 -21.59
C LEU A 837 22.39 -30.92 -20.30
N ALA A 838 23.72 -30.93 -20.43
CA ALA A 838 24.65 -31.12 -19.33
C ALA A 838 25.81 -30.12 -19.36
N VAL A 839 26.36 -29.80 -18.19
CA VAL A 839 27.67 -29.15 -18.08
C VAL A 839 28.73 -30.26 -18.16
N ALA A 840 29.67 -30.15 -19.11
CA ALA A 840 30.71 -31.15 -19.38
C ALA A 840 31.47 -31.50 -18.10
N GLY A 841 31.54 -32.83 -17.81
CA GLY A 841 32.26 -33.36 -16.66
C GLY A 841 31.78 -32.86 -15.29
N GLY A 842 30.61 -32.20 -15.20
CA GLY A 842 30.12 -31.58 -13.97
C GLY A 842 31.02 -30.43 -13.47
N ASN A 843 31.78 -29.80 -14.35
CA ASN A 843 32.67 -28.70 -14.01
C ASN A 843 31.90 -27.46 -13.48
N THR A 844 32.33 -26.92 -12.33
CA THR A 844 31.65 -25.76 -11.69
C THR A 844 32.22 -24.42 -12.12
N ALA A 845 33.29 -24.36 -12.90
CA ALA A 845 33.95 -23.11 -13.32
C ALA A 845 33.09 -22.30 -14.30
N ALA A 846 33.26 -20.98 -14.30
CA ALA A 846 32.75 -20.11 -15.35
C ALA A 846 33.44 -20.48 -16.68
N GLY A 847 32.68 -20.44 -17.80
CA GLY A 847 33.17 -20.88 -19.12
C GLY A 847 33.13 -22.38 -19.36
N ALA A 848 32.71 -23.20 -18.38
CA ALA A 848 32.56 -24.65 -18.60
C ALA A 848 31.52 -24.91 -19.70
N LYS A 849 31.89 -25.83 -20.59
CA LYS A 849 31.17 -26.09 -21.83
C LYS A 849 29.87 -26.89 -21.61
N ILE A 850 28.90 -26.65 -22.44
CA ILE A 850 27.62 -27.35 -22.47
C ILE A 850 27.68 -28.47 -23.52
N VAL A 851 27.26 -29.66 -23.14
CA VAL A 851 27.19 -30.85 -23.95
C VAL A 851 25.87 -31.57 -23.77
N GLN A 852 25.57 -32.57 -24.60
CA GLN A 852 24.56 -33.57 -24.25
C GLN A 852 25.23 -34.78 -23.57
N SER A 853 24.52 -35.40 -22.66
CA SER A 853 24.96 -36.64 -21.99
C SER A 853 23.79 -37.55 -21.66
N PRO A 854 24.00 -38.87 -21.51
CA PRO A 854 22.96 -39.80 -21.10
C PRO A 854 22.23 -39.27 -19.86
N ALA A 855 20.90 -39.30 -19.89
CA ALA A 855 20.07 -38.77 -18.82
C ALA A 855 20.33 -39.52 -17.50
N SER A 856 20.66 -38.81 -16.44
CA SER A 856 21.00 -39.33 -15.13
C SER A 856 20.48 -38.47 -14.00
N SER A 857 20.73 -38.87 -12.74
CA SER A 857 20.41 -38.05 -11.58
C SER A 857 21.45 -36.95 -11.27
N ALA A 858 22.48 -36.78 -12.10
CA ALA A 858 23.56 -35.84 -11.89
C ALA A 858 23.03 -34.37 -11.84
N THR A 859 23.46 -33.61 -10.85
CA THR A 859 23.04 -32.24 -10.67
C THR A 859 23.54 -31.29 -11.77
N SER A 860 24.54 -31.69 -12.54
CA SER A 860 25.03 -30.99 -13.74
C SER A 860 24.08 -31.06 -14.95
N GLN A 861 23.05 -31.95 -14.89
CA GLN A 861 21.97 -32.06 -15.87
C GLN A 861 20.66 -31.43 -15.41
N GLN A 862 20.66 -30.82 -14.22
CA GLN A 862 19.46 -30.28 -13.60
C GLN A 862 19.46 -28.73 -13.67
N TRP A 863 18.42 -28.21 -14.26
CA TRP A 863 18.28 -26.79 -14.57
C TRP A 863 17.04 -26.22 -13.93
N GLN A 864 17.14 -25.01 -13.37
CA GLN A 864 16.03 -24.23 -12.85
C GLN A 864 15.75 -23.07 -13.78
N PHE A 865 14.48 -22.88 -14.13
CA PHE A 865 14.01 -21.74 -14.91
C PHE A 865 13.78 -20.54 -14.00
N LEU A 866 14.62 -19.50 -14.11
CA LEU A 866 14.48 -18.24 -13.40
C LEU A 866 13.76 -17.26 -14.32
N PRO A 867 12.53 -16.83 -13.98
CA PRO A 867 11.74 -16.00 -14.88
C PRO A 867 12.32 -14.60 -15.01
N ASN A 868 12.20 -14.03 -16.20
CA ASN A 868 12.43 -12.62 -16.49
C ASN A 868 11.10 -11.91 -16.76
N ALA A 869 11.09 -10.59 -16.65
CA ALA A 869 9.88 -9.79 -16.84
C ALA A 869 9.23 -9.94 -18.23
N ASP A 870 10.01 -10.25 -19.28
CA ASP A 870 9.54 -10.42 -20.66
C ASP A 870 9.04 -11.84 -20.99
N GLY A 871 8.94 -12.73 -19.98
CA GLY A 871 8.54 -14.13 -20.16
C GLY A 871 9.63 -15.06 -20.67
N SER A 872 10.86 -14.57 -20.84
CA SER A 872 12.05 -15.41 -21.03
C SER A 872 12.58 -15.94 -19.70
N PHE A 873 13.58 -16.83 -19.75
CA PHE A 873 14.17 -17.46 -18.58
C PHE A 873 15.68 -17.41 -18.61
N ARG A 874 16.31 -17.32 -17.44
CA ARG A 874 17.68 -17.74 -17.22
C ARG A 874 17.65 -19.17 -16.68
N LEU A 875 18.48 -20.05 -17.23
CA LEU A 875 18.53 -21.45 -16.84
C LEU A 875 19.69 -21.66 -15.89
N ARG A 876 19.44 -21.86 -14.60
CA ARG A 876 20.45 -22.04 -13.56
C ARG A 876 20.78 -23.50 -13.36
N ALA A 877 22.04 -23.91 -13.50
CA ALA A 877 22.53 -25.26 -13.24
C ALA A 877 22.59 -25.52 -11.72
N ARG A 878 22.08 -26.69 -11.28
CA ARG A 878 21.95 -27.03 -9.85
C ARG A 878 23.30 -27.20 -9.14
N HIS A 879 24.28 -27.80 -9.81
CA HIS A 879 25.58 -28.13 -9.22
C HIS A 879 26.49 -26.90 -9.00
N SER A 880 26.35 -25.90 -9.87
CA SER A 880 27.27 -24.74 -9.89
C SER A 880 26.61 -23.40 -9.51
N GLY A 881 25.27 -23.31 -9.56
CA GLY A 881 24.52 -22.07 -9.40
C GLY A 881 24.67 -21.07 -10.57
N ARG A 882 25.43 -21.42 -11.62
CA ARG A 882 25.67 -20.59 -12.82
C ARG A 882 24.53 -20.75 -13.81
N VAL A 883 24.41 -19.82 -14.76
CA VAL A 883 23.36 -19.85 -15.78
C VAL A 883 23.90 -20.24 -17.15
N LEU A 884 23.02 -20.84 -17.97
CA LEU A 884 23.28 -21.11 -19.38
C LEU A 884 23.54 -19.79 -20.13
N ASP A 885 24.65 -19.74 -20.85
CA ASP A 885 25.17 -18.53 -21.47
C ASP A 885 25.56 -18.80 -22.93
N SER A 886 25.10 -17.89 -23.80
CA SER A 886 25.56 -17.81 -25.18
C SER A 886 26.80 -16.93 -25.21
N PRO A 887 27.99 -17.41 -25.65
CA PRO A 887 29.23 -16.64 -25.58
C PRO A 887 29.12 -15.28 -26.25
N GLY A 888 29.88 -14.32 -25.71
CA GLY A 888 29.79 -12.89 -26.10
C GLY A 888 30.25 -12.53 -27.50
N ASP A 889 30.97 -13.42 -28.20
CA ASP A 889 31.49 -13.25 -29.57
C ASP A 889 30.38 -13.26 -30.65
N GLY A 890 29.17 -13.76 -30.28
CA GLY A 890 28.02 -13.68 -31.18
C GLY A 890 28.17 -14.48 -32.48
N THR A 891 29.07 -15.47 -32.57
CA THR A 891 29.31 -16.23 -33.77
C THR A 891 28.44 -17.49 -33.82
N GLU A 892 27.76 -17.73 -34.93
CA GLU A 892 27.02 -18.98 -35.15
C GLU A 892 27.97 -20.19 -35.06
N GLY A 893 27.53 -21.26 -34.38
CA GLY A 893 28.37 -22.42 -34.11
C GLY A 893 29.18 -22.37 -32.82
N SER A 894 29.19 -21.22 -32.12
CA SER A 894 29.87 -21.15 -30.83
C SER A 894 29.20 -22.02 -29.78
N GLN A 895 30.04 -22.80 -29.06
CA GLN A 895 29.57 -23.71 -28.01
C GLN A 895 29.06 -22.94 -26.81
N LEU A 896 27.85 -23.28 -26.34
CA LEU A 896 27.27 -22.73 -25.13
C LEU A 896 28.10 -23.04 -23.90
N ILE A 897 28.06 -22.16 -22.92
CA ILE A 897 28.79 -22.28 -21.66
C ILE A 897 27.86 -22.06 -20.46
N GLN A 898 28.37 -22.33 -19.28
CA GLN A 898 27.78 -21.74 -18.06
C GLN A 898 28.59 -20.53 -17.64
N TRP A 899 27.92 -19.48 -17.14
CA TRP A 899 28.56 -18.28 -16.67
C TRP A 899 27.89 -17.73 -15.40
N GLN A 900 28.53 -16.76 -14.74
CA GLN A 900 27.90 -16.02 -13.65
C GLN A 900 26.61 -15.36 -14.16
N ASP A 901 25.56 -15.34 -13.34
CA ASP A 901 24.33 -14.62 -13.66
C ASP A 901 24.59 -13.10 -13.60
N VAL A 902 24.70 -12.47 -14.74
CA VAL A 902 24.91 -11.03 -14.90
C VAL A 902 23.68 -10.34 -15.48
N GLY A 903 22.58 -11.09 -15.72
CA GLY A 903 21.32 -10.56 -16.20
C GLY A 903 21.36 -9.98 -17.62
N SER A 904 22.34 -10.37 -18.45
CA SER A 904 22.46 -9.91 -19.84
C SER A 904 21.69 -10.79 -20.80
N ASP A 905 21.34 -10.26 -21.98
CA ASP A 905 20.46 -10.90 -22.98
C ASP A 905 20.97 -12.22 -23.51
N ASN A 906 22.29 -12.43 -23.52
CA ASN A 906 22.91 -13.67 -23.92
C ASN A 906 22.67 -14.84 -22.94
N GLN A 907 22.21 -14.53 -21.74
CA GLN A 907 21.81 -15.50 -20.71
C GLN A 907 20.29 -15.72 -20.68
N TRP A 908 19.53 -15.01 -21.52
CA TRP A 908 18.08 -15.09 -21.53
C TRP A 908 17.60 -15.96 -22.69
N TRP A 909 16.66 -16.85 -22.38
CA TRP A 909 16.18 -17.87 -23.31
C TRP A 909 14.66 -17.90 -23.36
N ARG A 910 14.10 -17.77 -24.55
CA ARG A 910 12.67 -17.94 -24.79
C ARG A 910 12.37 -19.39 -25.10
N LEU A 911 11.31 -19.91 -24.51
CA LEU A 911 10.73 -21.19 -24.88
C LEU A 911 9.81 -20.97 -26.09
N VAL A 912 10.16 -21.54 -27.22
CA VAL A 912 9.31 -21.53 -28.42
C VAL A 912 8.77 -22.92 -28.60
N ASP A 913 7.46 -23.08 -28.66
CA ASP A 913 6.80 -24.38 -28.80
C ASP A 913 7.20 -25.03 -30.14
N ALA A 914 7.69 -26.24 -30.08
CA ALA A 914 8.06 -27.05 -31.24
C ALA A 914 7.04 -28.14 -31.54
N GLY A 915 5.97 -28.24 -30.72
CA GLY A 915 4.97 -29.28 -30.80
C GLY A 915 5.32 -30.53 -29.98
N GLY A 916 4.33 -31.37 -29.69
CA GLY A 916 4.53 -32.61 -28.96
C GLY A 916 5.11 -32.47 -27.55
N GLY A 917 5.00 -31.30 -26.92
CA GLY A 917 5.56 -31.00 -25.60
C GLY A 917 7.08 -30.73 -25.62
N SER A 918 7.64 -30.49 -26.80
CA SER A 918 9.03 -30.06 -26.98
C SER A 918 9.12 -28.55 -27.23
N TYR A 919 10.25 -27.96 -26.85
CA TYR A 919 10.53 -26.50 -26.96
C TYR A 919 11.88 -26.25 -27.60
N ARG A 920 12.01 -25.16 -28.36
CA ARG A 920 13.31 -24.59 -28.72
C ARG A 920 13.70 -23.53 -27.70
N LEU A 921 14.96 -23.56 -27.25
CA LEU A 921 15.54 -22.55 -26.38
C LEU A 921 16.14 -21.45 -27.26
N VAL A 922 15.39 -20.39 -27.54
CA VAL A 922 15.82 -19.28 -28.41
C VAL A 922 16.47 -18.20 -27.58
N ASN A 923 17.69 -17.81 -27.91
CA ASN A 923 18.43 -16.77 -27.20
C ASN A 923 17.82 -15.37 -27.47
N VAL A 924 17.64 -14.57 -26.41
CA VAL A 924 16.98 -13.26 -26.50
C VAL A 924 17.86 -12.23 -27.21
N ARG A 925 19.20 -12.31 -27.08
CA ARG A 925 20.14 -11.33 -27.65
C ARG A 925 19.96 -11.12 -29.15
N ASN A 926 19.80 -12.19 -29.92
CA ASN A 926 19.63 -12.11 -31.38
C ASN A 926 18.27 -12.58 -31.89
N GLY A 927 17.51 -13.32 -31.06
CA GLY A 927 16.15 -13.78 -31.38
C GLY A 927 16.05 -14.81 -32.51
N THR A 928 17.16 -15.20 -33.12
CA THR A 928 17.23 -16.12 -34.28
C THR A 928 18.06 -17.38 -34.03
N TRP A 929 18.82 -17.44 -32.95
CA TRP A 929 19.66 -18.60 -32.60
C TRP A 929 19.06 -19.33 -31.40
N CYS A 930 19.20 -20.66 -31.45
CA CYS A 930 18.75 -21.54 -30.38
C CYS A 930 19.84 -22.51 -29.91
N ALA A 931 19.59 -23.18 -28.81
CA ALA A 931 20.45 -24.27 -28.33
C ALA A 931 20.31 -25.49 -29.25
N ASP A 932 21.39 -25.87 -29.94
CA ASP A 932 21.46 -26.87 -30.98
C ASP A 932 22.51 -27.92 -30.60
N VAL A 933 22.22 -29.21 -30.80
CA VAL A 933 23.23 -30.26 -30.71
C VAL A 933 24.00 -30.31 -32.04
N GLU A 934 25.28 -29.95 -31.98
CA GLU A 934 26.18 -29.79 -33.15
C GLU A 934 26.12 -31.00 -34.09
N GLY A 935 25.90 -30.67 -35.39
CA GLY A 935 25.87 -31.72 -36.45
C GLY A 935 24.73 -32.71 -36.30
N ALA A 936 23.68 -32.44 -35.53
CA ALA A 936 22.62 -33.39 -35.18
C ALA A 936 23.17 -34.71 -34.63
N SER A 937 24.25 -34.66 -33.86
CA SER A 937 24.93 -35.80 -33.27
C SER A 937 24.08 -36.50 -32.23
N THR A 938 24.13 -37.83 -32.17
CA THR A 938 23.53 -38.62 -31.09
C THR A 938 24.57 -39.14 -30.10
N ALA A 939 25.84 -38.77 -30.27
CA ALA A 939 26.94 -39.25 -29.42
C ALA A 939 26.91 -38.58 -28.03
N ASP A 940 27.33 -39.32 -27.02
CA ASP A 940 27.59 -38.74 -25.69
C ASP A 940 28.73 -37.73 -25.76
N GLY A 941 28.58 -36.62 -25.03
CA GLY A 941 29.56 -35.54 -25.02
C GLY A 941 29.50 -34.61 -26.23
N ALA A 942 28.58 -34.81 -27.18
CA ALA A 942 28.44 -33.88 -28.32
C ALA A 942 28.11 -32.45 -27.82
N HIS A 943 28.72 -31.48 -28.48
CA HIS A 943 28.59 -30.07 -28.09
C HIS A 943 27.17 -29.57 -28.27
N VAL A 944 26.75 -28.68 -27.36
CA VAL A 944 25.56 -27.86 -27.57
C VAL A 944 26.02 -26.45 -27.93
N ILE A 945 25.65 -26.02 -29.11
CA ILE A 945 26.08 -24.76 -29.73
C ILE A 945 24.90 -23.78 -29.89
N GLN A 946 25.21 -22.53 -30.18
CA GLN A 946 24.21 -21.58 -30.70
C GLN A 946 24.13 -21.73 -32.20
N TRP A 947 22.94 -21.92 -32.75
CA TRP A 947 22.72 -22.12 -34.18
C TRP A 947 21.41 -21.48 -34.64
N SER A 948 21.31 -21.10 -35.90
CA SER A 948 20.08 -20.57 -36.49
C SER A 948 18.88 -21.49 -36.24
N VAL A 949 17.76 -20.90 -35.85
CA VAL A 949 16.52 -21.66 -35.61
C VAL A 949 16.07 -22.37 -36.90
N GLY A 950 15.98 -23.69 -36.82
CA GLY A 950 15.55 -24.56 -37.89
C GLY A 950 14.39 -25.48 -37.44
N THR A 951 14.11 -26.51 -38.24
CA THR A 951 13.06 -27.50 -37.95
C THR A 951 13.62 -28.81 -37.40
N GLY A 952 14.94 -28.93 -37.20
CA GLY A 952 15.60 -30.16 -36.76
C GLY A 952 15.27 -30.51 -35.31
N THR A 953 15.06 -31.79 -35.03
CA THR A 953 14.77 -32.29 -33.69
C THR A 953 15.99 -32.22 -32.75
N ASN A 954 17.20 -32.00 -33.26
CA ASN A 954 18.42 -31.72 -32.49
C ASN A 954 18.35 -30.32 -31.77
N GLN A 955 17.43 -29.45 -32.18
CA GLN A 955 17.13 -28.15 -31.55
C GLN A 955 15.95 -28.23 -30.56
N GLU A 956 15.32 -29.37 -30.45
CA GLU A 956 14.12 -29.57 -29.64
C GLU A 956 14.48 -30.18 -28.30
N TRP A 957 13.88 -29.67 -27.24
CA TRP A 957 14.14 -30.04 -25.86
C TRP A 957 12.85 -30.32 -25.11
N GLN A 958 12.71 -31.54 -24.57
CA GLN A 958 11.63 -31.88 -23.64
C GLN A 958 12.00 -31.47 -22.22
N ILE A 959 11.10 -30.82 -21.52
CA ILE A 959 11.29 -30.35 -20.15
C ILE A 959 10.75 -31.43 -19.21
N VAL A 960 11.64 -32.16 -18.56
CA VAL A 960 11.31 -33.32 -17.71
C VAL A 960 11.59 -32.93 -16.25
N ALA A 961 10.58 -33.01 -15.39
CA ALA A 961 10.71 -32.73 -13.96
C ALA A 961 11.67 -33.74 -13.27
N VAL A 962 12.43 -33.26 -12.26
CA VAL A 962 13.38 -34.05 -11.47
C VAL A 962 12.90 -34.16 -10.04
#